data_8d9929c0f11cb273029d0b5a73b0f05a
#
_entry.id   8d9929c0f11cb273029d0b5a73b0f05a
#
_cell.length_a   1.000
_cell.length_b   1.000
_cell.length_c   1.000
_cell.angle_alpha   90.00
_cell.angle_beta   90.00
_cell.angle_gamma   90.00
#
_symmetry.space_group_name_H-M   'P 1'
#
loop_
_entity.id
_entity.type
_entity.pdbx_description
1 polymer ?
#
loop_
_entity_poly.entity_id
_entity_poly.type
_entity_poly.pdbx_seq_one_letter_code
_entity_poly.pdbx_strand_id
1 'polypeptide(L)'
;MMRRYLEIKEQYKDAILLFRLGDFYEMFFDDAVTASDFLNLTLTGRDCGLEERAPMCGVPYHAVDNYIKKLIDGGFKVAICEQLNTPEEAQKGKQLDRDVVRVITAGTVVEDSLLPEKDNNYIASVYVSDKGFGLAWADMSTGEFCLFENDAKNPDVLDDVLASISPCQTIINSKGDGIVLNSVMSGRLKRPETYFDWAFSFDNAEKTLLKQLGVKTLESFECADKKLAISAGGALVEYMLQTGKRDLSHINKINFVRNDSFMLIDVNTRRNLELTETMHDGKRFGSLLWLLDKTVTSMGARLIKNWIEKPLVSAKSISARLNAVEAIANDKENLSYLRESLRGIRDIERLSARIAYGNTNPRDLISIGETLKALPLVKSVAKCFDDKNITKIANTIVTNDKLSDKIFAAIDEKAGASIKDGQFIREGFDKRLDEYRNAKKEGTVWLANLEAAEKENTGIKNLKVGYNKIFGYYIEVSKSQVDMVPLRYQRKQTLVGGERYVTEELKEIENRILGSEENAVKLELAIFEDLVQELKTHIDEFLQSAKAVQTIDVLQSFATVALSNNYVKPVVSDKIKHISIKNGRHPIVEAVAKSTAFVPNDTNLDEKENRCMIITGPNMAGKSTYMRQVALITLMAQIGSFVPADSAEISLTDRVRYAFPRTFGTRRGARRREKLPDSHKRNRRDNRFPAQNRKGKRVEKFRHRGCGTCGNPQKRRNARQNHNAST
;
A
#
# COMPACT_ATOMS: atom_id res chain seq x y z
N MET A 1 15.97 11.95 -30.12
CA MET A 1 15.69 11.51 -28.74
C MET A 1 15.29 12.70 -27.84
N MET A 2 16.12 13.72 -27.62
CA MET A 2 15.79 14.88 -26.76
C MET A 2 14.54 15.64 -27.20
N ARG A 3 14.34 15.83 -28.51
CA ARG A 3 13.10 16.42 -29.03
C ARG A 3 11.87 15.65 -28.56
N ARG A 4 11.91 14.30 -28.65
CA ARG A 4 10.79 13.44 -28.19
C ARG A 4 10.62 13.51 -26.66
N TYR A 5 11.71 13.60 -25.89
CA TYR A 5 11.62 13.82 -24.45
C TYR A 5 10.87 15.12 -24.11
N LEU A 6 11.24 16.23 -24.77
CA LEU A 6 10.58 17.52 -24.55
C LEU A 6 9.12 17.54 -25.00
N GLU A 7 8.79 16.90 -26.12
CA GLU A 7 7.41 16.75 -26.59
C GLU A 7 6.54 15.99 -25.58
N ILE A 8 7.07 14.93 -24.98
CA ILE A 8 6.37 14.18 -23.92
C ILE A 8 6.31 15.00 -22.64
N LYS A 9 7.41 15.62 -22.23
CA LYS A 9 7.45 16.46 -21.02
C LYS A 9 6.46 17.63 -21.05
N GLU A 10 6.24 18.21 -22.22
CA GLU A 10 5.23 19.25 -22.41
C GLU A 10 3.82 18.81 -22.00
N GLN A 11 3.50 17.52 -22.20
CA GLN A 11 2.21 16.93 -21.81
C GLN A 11 2.13 16.58 -20.32
N TYR A 12 3.29 16.35 -19.67
CA TYR A 12 3.39 15.90 -18.27
C TYR A 12 4.28 16.85 -17.43
N LYS A 13 4.02 18.16 -17.52
CA LYS A 13 4.82 19.22 -16.87
C LYS A 13 4.93 19.06 -15.36
N ASP A 14 3.88 18.56 -14.73
CA ASP A 14 3.72 18.38 -13.29
C ASP A 14 4.26 17.04 -12.75
N ALA A 15 4.82 16.18 -13.62
CA ALA A 15 5.36 14.88 -13.24
C ALA A 15 6.85 14.77 -13.59
N ILE A 16 7.63 14.09 -12.76
CA ILE A 16 9.01 13.71 -13.09
C ILE A 16 8.96 12.60 -14.14
N LEU A 17 9.58 12.84 -15.29
CA LEU A 17 9.55 11.92 -16.41
C LEU A 17 10.71 10.93 -16.35
N LEU A 18 10.41 9.68 -16.05
CA LEU A 18 11.34 8.56 -16.14
C LEU A 18 11.36 8.00 -17.57
N PHE A 19 12.36 8.39 -18.34
CA PHE A 19 12.46 8.07 -19.74
C PHE A 19 13.35 6.86 -19.97
N ARG A 20 12.81 5.77 -20.51
CA ARG A 20 13.54 4.52 -20.71
C ARG A 20 14.60 4.62 -21.79
N LEU A 21 15.85 4.36 -21.43
CA LEU A 21 16.99 4.26 -22.33
C LEU A 21 17.84 3.03 -21.95
N GLY A 22 17.68 1.96 -22.70
CA GLY A 22 18.34 0.68 -22.41
C GLY A 22 17.98 0.16 -21.02
N ASP A 23 18.97 -0.06 -20.16
CA ASP A 23 18.79 -0.59 -18.79
C ASP A 23 18.56 0.48 -17.74
N PHE A 24 18.37 1.74 -18.15
CA PHE A 24 18.15 2.86 -17.24
C PHE A 24 16.84 3.59 -17.54
N TYR A 25 16.28 4.20 -16.50
CA TYR A 25 15.38 5.34 -16.63
C TYR A 25 16.19 6.60 -16.42
N GLU A 26 16.27 7.43 -17.43
CA GLU A 26 17.01 8.69 -17.41
C GLU A 26 16.03 9.87 -17.28
N MET A 27 16.42 10.86 -16.52
CA MET A 27 15.74 12.14 -16.34
C MET A 27 16.64 13.24 -16.89
N PHE A 28 16.04 14.27 -17.49
CA PHE A 28 16.78 15.36 -18.11
C PHE A 28 16.26 16.72 -17.64
N PHE A 29 17.07 17.76 -17.85
CA PHE A 29 16.78 19.17 -17.53
C PHE A 29 16.33 19.36 -16.08
N ASP A 30 15.24 20.08 -15.83
CA ASP A 30 14.71 20.38 -14.49
C ASP A 30 14.34 19.12 -13.69
N ASP A 31 13.84 18.08 -14.38
CA ASP A 31 13.56 16.80 -13.74
C ASP A 31 14.82 16.15 -13.19
N ALA A 32 15.93 16.23 -13.92
CA ALA A 32 17.23 15.70 -13.48
C ALA A 32 17.76 16.45 -12.27
N VAL A 33 17.68 17.77 -12.27
CA VAL A 33 18.10 18.61 -11.13
C VAL A 33 17.27 18.28 -9.90
N THR A 34 15.94 18.30 -10.04
CA THR A 34 15.00 18.02 -8.93
C THR A 34 15.19 16.61 -8.38
N ALA A 35 15.27 15.61 -9.26
CA ALA A 35 15.43 14.22 -8.84
C ALA A 35 16.80 13.93 -8.23
N SER A 36 17.88 14.52 -8.77
CA SER A 36 19.22 14.34 -8.22
C SER A 36 19.33 14.88 -6.81
N ASP A 37 18.80 16.06 -6.55
CA ASP A 37 18.79 16.67 -5.21
C ASP A 37 17.96 15.85 -4.22
N PHE A 38 16.76 15.46 -4.63
CA PHE A 38 15.82 14.76 -3.74
C PHE A 38 16.25 13.31 -3.44
N LEU A 39 16.75 12.60 -4.45
CA LEU A 39 17.16 11.19 -4.35
C LEU A 39 18.64 11.00 -4.00
N ASN A 40 19.42 12.09 -3.89
CA ASN A 40 20.87 12.06 -3.74
C ASN A 40 21.56 11.26 -4.87
N LEU A 41 21.17 11.52 -6.13
CA LEU A 41 21.79 10.94 -7.32
C LEU A 41 22.88 11.84 -7.87
N THR A 42 23.85 11.24 -8.56
CA THR A 42 24.87 12.02 -9.25
C THR A 42 24.27 12.72 -10.46
N LEU A 43 24.32 14.05 -10.48
CA LEU A 43 23.96 14.85 -11.64
C LEU A 43 25.12 14.85 -12.64
N THR A 44 24.82 14.45 -13.86
CA THR A 44 25.77 14.41 -14.99
C THR A 44 25.24 15.28 -16.12
N GLY A 45 25.93 15.32 -17.27
CA GLY A 45 25.46 16.05 -18.44
C GLY A 45 25.55 15.19 -19.70
N ARG A 46 24.53 15.27 -20.54
CA ARG A 46 24.48 14.61 -21.85
C ARG A 46 24.62 15.62 -22.97
N ASP A 47 25.47 15.34 -23.94
CA ASP A 47 25.56 16.13 -25.15
C ASP A 47 24.32 15.93 -26.01
N CYS A 48 23.65 17.00 -26.36
CA CYS A 48 22.41 17.00 -27.13
C CYS A 48 22.44 18.01 -28.30
N GLY A 49 23.63 18.55 -28.61
CA GLY A 49 23.81 19.53 -29.71
C GLY A 49 23.42 20.96 -29.33
N LEU A 50 23.25 21.25 -28.04
CA LEU A 50 23.12 22.59 -27.47
C LEU A 50 24.49 23.12 -27.03
N GLU A 51 24.61 24.42 -26.80
CA GLU A 51 25.86 25.03 -26.30
C GLU A 51 26.29 24.45 -24.96
N GLU A 52 25.32 24.12 -24.09
CA GLU A 52 25.55 23.45 -22.82
C GLU A 52 25.03 22.02 -22.85
N ARG A 53 25.68 21.11 -22.09
CA ARG A 53 25.23 19.74 -21.90
C ARG A 53 23.94 19.73 -21.12
N ALA A 54 22.92 19.00 -21.58
CA ALA A 54 21.66 18.83 -20.83
C ALA A 54 21.94 18.12 -19.48
N PRO A 55 21.55 18.71 -18.34
CA PRO A 55 21.60 18.03 -17.06
C PRO A 55 20.89 16.67 -17.14
N MET A 56 21.48 15.64 -16.57
CA MET A 56 20.98 14.27 -16.62
C MET A 56 21.30 13.52 -15.34
N CYS A 57 20.34 12.77 -14.83
CA CYS A 57 20.57 11.69 -13.87
C CYS A 57 19.75 10.46 -14.28
N GLY A 58 20.09 9.30 -13.72
CA GLY A 58 19.42 8.08 -14.10
C GLY A 58 19.44 7.02 -12.98
N VAL A 59 18.48 6.10 -13.07
CA VAL A 59 18.34 4.98 -12.15
C VAL A 59 18.22 3.67 -12.92
N PRO A 60 18.81 2.56 -12.44
CA PRO A 60 18.65 1.27 -13.09
C PRO A 60 17.18 0.85 -13.08
N TYR A 61 16.69 0.33 -14.22
CA TYR A 61 15.27 0.00 -14.35
C TYR A 61 14.81 -1.08 -13.34
N HIS A 62 15.67 -2.05 -13.04
CA HIS A 62 15.36 -3.13 -12.11
C HIS A 62 15.27 -2.69 -10.64
N ALA A 63 15.76 -1.49 -10.31
CA ALA A 63 15.74 -0.92 -8.97
C ALA A 63 14.82 0.31 -8.87
N VAL A 64 14.07 0.63 -9.92
CA VAL A 64 13.31 1.88 -10.05
C VAL A 64 12.24 2.05 -8.98
N ASP A 65 11.62 0.98 -8.51
CA ASP A 65 10.53 1.01 -7.53
C ASP A 65 10.94 1.75 -6.24
N ASN A 66 12.16 1.52 -5.73
CA ASN A 66 12.64 2.19 -4.54
C ASN A 66 12.78 3.72 -4.73
N TYR A 67 13.11 4.15 -5.94
CA TYR A 67 13.22 5.57 -6.28
C TYR A 67 11.84 6.19 -6.50
N ILE A 68 10.94 5.47 -7.19
CA ILE A 68 9.54 5.89 -7.36
C ILE A 68 8.90 6.07 -5.98
N LYS A 69 9.08 5.13 -5.06
CA LYS A 69 8.55 5.24 -3.69
C LYS A 69 8.98 6.54 -3.01
N LYS A 70 10.28 6.83 -3.03
CA LYS A 70 10.81 8.07 -2.44
C LYS A 70 10.21 9.32 -3.08
N LEU A 71 10.11 9.37 -4.42
CA LEU A 71 9.52 10.49 -5.14
C LEU A 71 8.05 10.71 -4.77
N ILE A 72 7.27 9.63 -4.72
CA ILE A 72 5.85 9.68 -4.35
C ILE A 72 5.67 10.09 -2.89
N ASP A 73 6.47 9.56 -1.97
CA ASP A 73 6.48 9.95 -0.56
C ASP A 73 6.84 11.44 -0.39
N GLY A 74 7.69 11.96 -1.27
CA GLY A 74 8.03 13.38 -1.40
C GLY A 74 6.94 14.25 -2.05
N GLY A 75 5.85 13.65 -2.52
CA GLY A 75 4.71 14.35 -3.13
C GLY A 75 4.85 14.60 -4.63
N PHE A 76 5.83 14.01 -5.29
CA PHE A 76 5.99 14.11 -6.74
C PHE A 76 5.09 13.11 -7.48
N LYS A 77 4.64 13.48 -8.68
CA LYS A 77 4.08 12.55 -9.66
C LYS A 77 5.21 12.00 -10.51
N VAL A 78 5.10 10.76 -10.96
CA VAL A 78 6.12 10.07 -11.76
C VAL A 78 5.49 9.55 -13.05
N ALA A 79 5.92 10.07 -14.20
CA ALA A 79 5.50 9.58 -15.51
C ALA A 79 6.50 8.54 -16.02
N ILE A 80 6.04 7.32 -16.27
CA ILE A 80 6.84 6.21 -16.78
C ILE A 80 6.73 6.20 -18.29
N CYS A 81 7.83 6.49 -18.98
CA CYS A 81 7.92 6.45 -20.43
C CYS A 81 8.71 5.21 -20.87
N GLU A 82 8.01 4.31 -21.57
CA GLU A 82 8.57 3.06 -22.10
C GLU A 82 8.80 3.15 -23.60
N GLN A 83 9.63 2.25 -24.08
CA GLN A 83 9.85 2.00 -25.50
C GLN A 83 8.79 1.02 -26.00
N LEU A 84 7.98 1.44 -26.98
CA LEU A 84 6.85 0.67 -27.48
C LEU A 84 7.23 -0.36 -28.54
N ASN A 85 8.37 -0.16 -29.24
CA ASN A 85 8.82 -1.01 -30.33
C ASN A 85 10.05 -1.81 -29.91
N THR A 86 10.22 -3.00 -30.52
CA THR A 86 11.44 -3.78 -30.32
C THR A 86 12.63 -3.17 -31.09
N PRO A 87 13.89 -3.40 -30.65
CA PRO A 87 15.07 -2.94 -31.36
C PRO A 87 15.15 -3.47 -32.82
N GLU A 88 14.55 -4.63 -33.12
CA GLU A 88 14.50 -5.25 -34.43
C GLU A 88 13.55 -4.52 -35.37
N GLU A 89 12.42 -4.01 -34.89
CA GLU A 89 11.51 -3.15 -35.65
C GLU A 89 12.16 -1.81 -35.96
N ALA A 90 13.02 -1.31 -35.08
CA ALA A 90 13.80 -0.09 -35.30
C ALA A 90 14.89 -0.29 -36.40
N GLN A 91 15.50 -1.47 -36.48
CA GLN A 91 16.48 -1.80 -37.56
C GLN A 91 15.84 -1.83 -38.94
N LYS A 92 14.51 -2.03 -39.06
CA LYS A 92 13.77 -1.96 -40.33
C LYS A 92 13.41 -0.52 -40.75
N GLY A 93 14.07 0.50 -40.16
CA GLY A 93 13.89 1.92 -40.53
C GLY A 93 12.73 2.63 -39.83
N LYS A 94 12.07 2.00 -38.88
CA LYS A 94 11.12 2.68 -37.99
C LYS A 94 11.86 3.31 -36.83
N GLN A 95 11.57 4.58 -36.55
CA GLN A 95 12.10 5.29 -35.39
C GLN A 95 11.58 4.63 -34.11
N LEU A 96 12.44 4.48 -33.09
CA LEU A 96 12.03 3.99 -31.78
C LEU A 96 10.94 4.88 -31.21
N ASP A 97 9.73 4.34 -31.12
CA ASP A 97 8.58 5.04 -30.54
C ASP A 97 8.57 4.89 -29.03
N ARG A 98 8.33 6.01 -28.34
CA ARG A 98 8.28 6.09 -26.87
C ARG A 98 7.09 6.91 -26.46
N ASP A 99 6.36 6.41 -25.48
CA ASP A 99 5.24 7.16 -24.88
C ASP A 99 5.11 6.84 -23.40
N VAL A 100 4.39 7.71 -22.69
CA VAL A 100 4.06 7.50 -21.26
C VAL A 100 2.99 6.42 -21.18
N VAL A 101 3.39 5.30 -20.63
CA VAL A 101 2.49 4.15 -20.39
C VAL A 101 1.69 4.30 -19.11
N ARG A 102 2.16 5.14 -18.17
CA ARG A 102 1.50 5.34 -16.89
C ARG A 102 2.04 6.58 -16.17
N VAL A 103 1.17 7.25 -15.40
CA VAL A 103 1.55 8.26 -14.40
C VAL A 103 1.26 7.69 -13.02
N ILE A 104 2.27 7.57 -12.18
CA ILE A 104 2.15 7.07 -10.80
C ILE A 104 2.05 8.25 -9.86
N THR A 105 1.02 8.26 -9.03
CA THR A 105 0.78 9.25 -7.97
C THR A 105 0.59 8.53 -6.64
N ALA A 106 0.61 9.23 -5.52
CA ALA A 106 0.43 8.61 -4.21
C ALA A 106 -0.84 7.74 -4.12
N GLY A 107 -1.95 8.16 -4.75
CA GLY A 107 -3.22 7.45 -4.72
C GLY A 107 -3.42 6.40 -5.81
N THR A 108 -2.55 6.33 -6.82
CA THR A 108 -2.70 5.42 -7.96
C THR A 108 -1.66 4.28 -7.99
N VAL A 109 -0.98 4.06 -6.87
CA VAL A 109 -0.05 2.94 -6.68
C VAL A 109 -0.81 1.63 -6.54
N VAL A 110 -0.33 0.59 -7.24
CA VAL A 110 -0.88 -0.78 -7.20
C VAL A 110 0.20 -1.82 -6.81
N GLU A 111 1.47 -1.48 -6.95
CA GLU A 111 2.61 -2.33 -6.63
C GLU A 111 2.75 -2.53 -5.12
N ASP A 112 2.83 -3.79 -4.65
CA ASP A 112 2.98 -4.11 -3.23
C ASP A 112 4.27 -3.55 -2.62
N SER A 113 5.35 -3.46 -3.42
CA SER A 113 6.63 -2.88 -2.98
C SER A 113 6.52 -1.41 -2.56
N LEU A 114 5.50 -0.71 -3.08
CA LEU A 114 5.26 0.71 -2.84
C LEU A 114 4.20 0.96 -1.77
N LEU A 115 3.36 -0.05 -1.46
CA LEU A 115 2.20 0.07 -0.59
C LEU A 115 2.50 -0.37 0.85
N PRO A 116 1.89 0.25 1.86
CA PRO A 116 1.90 -0.29 3.22
C PRO A 116 1.04 -1.56 3.27
N GLU A 117 1.57 -2.62 3.87
CA GLU A 117 0.93 -3.94 3.88
C GLU A 117 -0.43 -3.94 4.59
N LYS A 118 -0.51 -3.25 5.74
CA LYS A 118 -1.66 -3.29 6.67
C LYS A 118 -2.59 -2.07 6.60
N ASP A 119 -2.36 -1.18 5.65
CA ASP A 119 -3.16 0.03 5.47
C ASP A 119 -3.71 0.12 4.04
N ASN A 120 -4.89 0.72 3.91
CA ASN A 120 -5.44 1.08 2.61
C ASN A 120 -4.71 2.29 2.02
N ASN A 121 -4.70 2.39 0.69
CA ASN A 121 -4.12 3.50 -0.04
C ASN A 121 -5.20 4.32 -0.72
N TYR A 122 -5.98 5.06 0.07
CA TYR A 122 -7.12 5.79 -0.47
C TYR A 122 -6.71 7.05 -1.25
N ILE A 123 -7.29 7.19 -2.44
CA ILE A 123 -7.42 8.46 -3.15
C ILE A 123 -8.84 8.98 -2.95
N ALA A 124 -8.99 10.27 -2.70
CA ALA A 124 -10.29 10.91 -2.51
C ALA A 124 -10.57 11.98 -3.57
N SER A 125 -11.85 12.19 -3.85
CA SER A 125 -12.36 13.26 -4.69
C SER A 125 -13.43 14.02 -3.94
N VAL A 126 -13.30 15.34 -3.86
CA VAL A 126 -14.23 16.24 -3.17
C VAL A 126 -14.88 17.17 -4.18
N TYR A 127 -16.19 17.09 -4.30
CA TYR A 127 -16.98 18.02 -5.09
C TYR A 127 -17.76 18.97 -4.19
N VAL A 128 -17.48 20.26 -4.30
CA VAL A 128 -18.15 21.30 -3.52
C VAL A 128 -19.08 22.11 -4.41
N SER A 129 -20.31 22.27 -3.96
CA SER A 129 -21.34 23.06 -4.61
C SER A 129 -22.02 24.04 -3.64
N ASP A 130 -22.93 24.88 -4.17
CA ASP A 130 -23.73 25.75 -3.33
C ASP A 130 -24.79 25.03 -2.48
N LYS A 131 -25.05 23.74 -2.76
CA LYS A 131 -26.04 22.92 -2.05
C LYS A 131 -25.43 22.03 -0.97
N GLY A 132 -24.12 21.80 -1.00
CA GLY A 132 -23.44 20.88 -0.11
C GLY A 132 -22.18 20.33 -0.76
N PHE A 133 -21.74 19.14 -0.33
CA PHE A 133 -20.58 18.48 -0.92
C PHE A 133 -20.83 16.99 -1.18
N GLY A 134 -20.19 16.50 -2.22
CA GLY A 134 -20.01 15.07 -2.51
C GLY A 134 -18.59 14.66 -2.25
N LEU A 135 -18.41 13.45 -1.75
CA LEU A 135 -17.11 12.84 -1.52
C LEU A 135 -17.09 11.45 -2.12
N ALA A 136 -16.03 11.13 -2.83
CA ALA A 136 -15.73 9.79 -3.29
C ALA A 136 -14.33 9.41 -2.83
N TRP A 137 -14.13 8.12 -2.53
CA TRP A 137 -12.79 7.59 -2.30
C TRP A 137 -12.67 6.19 -2.84
N ALA A 138 -11.48 5.86 -3.30
CA ALA A 138 -11.16 4.54 -3.82
C ALA A 138 -9.77 4.08 -3.36
N ASP A 139 -9.60 2.78 -3.26
CA ASP A 139 -8.30 2.14 -3.14
C ASP A 139 -8.05 1.30 -4.39
N MET A 140 -7.17 1.78 -5.27
CA MET A 140 -6.84 1.10 -6.53
C MET A 140 -6.23 -0.28 -6.31
N SER A 141 -5.61 -0.52 -5.15
CA SER A 141 -4.96 -1.79 -4.84
C SER A 141 -5.93 -2.88 -4.38
N THR A 142 -7.14 -2.51 -3.91
CA THR A 142 -8.16 -3.45 -3.41
C THR A 142 -9.45 -3.44 -4.21
N GLY A 143 -9.68 -2.40 -5.02
CA GLY A 143 -10.93 -2.19 -5.75
C GLY A 143 -12.08 -1.61 -4.90
N GLU A 144 -11.81 -1.21 -3.66
CA GLU A 144 -12.81 -0.52 -2.84
C GLU A 144 -13.14 0.85 -3.46
N PHE A 145 -14.45 1.11 -3.65
CA PHE A 145 -14.94 2.39 -4.16
C PHE A 145 -16.20 2.81 -3.40
N CYS A 146 -16.12 3.95 -2.74
CA CYS A 146 -17.16 4.48 -1.88
C CYS A 146 -17.61 5.87 -2.29
N LEU A 147 -18.89 6.14 -2.12
CA LEU A 147 -19.50 7.46 -2.33
C LEU A 147 -20.20 7.94 -1.05
N PHE A 148 -20.19 9.25 -0.84
CA PHE A 148 -20.82 9.92 0.28
C PHE A 148 -21.36 11.30 -0.17
N GLU A 149 -22.49 11.69 0.38
CA GLU A 149 -23.09 13.00 0.11
C GLU A 149 -23.57 13.65 1.41
N ASN A 150 -23.39 14.96 1.51
CA ASN A 150 -23.95 15.75 2.58
C ASN A 150 -24.50 17.07 2.02
N ASP A 151 -25.80 17.32 2.22
CA ASP A 151 -26.52 18.49 1.76
C ASP A 151 -26.23 19.73 2.60
N ALA A 152 -25.62 19.57 3.77
CA ALA A 152 -25.25 20.68 4.63
C ALA A 152 -23.87 21.23 4.25
N LYS A 153 -23.72 22.55 4.20
CA LYS A 153 -22.43 23.24 4.03
C LYS A 153 -21.57 23.20 5.30
N ASN A 154 -21.67 22.15 6.08
CA ASN A 154 -20.89 22.02 7.33
C ASN A 154 -19.51 21.44 7.03
N PRO A 155 -18.44 22.23 7.04
CA PRO A 155 -17.09 21.76 6.78
C PRO A 155 -16.59 20.74 7.82
N ASP A 156 -17.12 20.76 9.05
CA ASP A 156 -16.73 19.83 10.09
C ASP A 156 -17.06 18.38 9.70
N VAL A 157 -18.19 18.15 9.02
CA VAL A 157 -18.57 16.80 8.55
C VAL A 157 -17.63 16.31 7.47
N LEU A 158 -17.22 17.17 6.55
CA LEU A 158 -16.23 16.81 5.53
C LEU A 158 -14.88 16.47 6.17
N ASP A 159 -14.44 17.28 7.13
CA ASP A 159 -13.20 17.05 7.88
C ASP A 159 -13.24 15.71 8.64
N ASP A 160 -14.37 15.40 9.29
CA ASP A 160 -14.55 14.15 10.06
C ASP A 160 -14.48 12.91 9.13
N VAL A 161 -15.12 12.98 7.96
CA VAL A 161 -15.08 11.86 6.99
C VAL A 161 -13.69 11.74 6.36
N LEU A 162 -13.06 12.84 5.94
CA LEU A 162 -11.69 12.81 5.40
C LEU A 162 -10.68 12.28 6.42
N ALA A 163 -10.83 12.65 7.70
CA ALA A 163 -9.99 12.11 8.75
C ALA A 163 -10.17 10.60 8.98
N SER A 164 -11.40 10.08 8.79
CA SER A 164 -11.67 8.65 8.91
C SER A 164 -11.07 7.82 7.78
N ILE A 165 -10.92 8.42 6.60
CA ILE A 165 -10.37 7.77 5.41
C ILE A 165 -8.85 7.94 5.36
N SER A 166 -8.35 9.09 5.84
CA SER A 166 -6.93 9.49 5.76
C SER A 166 -6.34 9.32 4.34
N PRO A 167 -6.89 9.98 3.32
CA PRO A 167 -6.47 9.76 1.94
C PRO A 167 -5.03 10.22 1.74
N CYS A 168 -4.26 9.42 1.00
CA CYS A 168 -2.88 9.77 0.63
C CYS A 168 -2.82 10.86 -0.45
N GLN A 169 -3.91 10.99 -1.23
CA GLN A 169 -4.11 12.00 -2.26
C GLN A 169 -5.56 12.43 -2.32
N THR A 170 -5.80 13.70 -2.63
CA THR A 170 -7.16 14.26 -2.79
C THR A 170 -7.22 15.15 -4.02
N ILE A 171 -8.24 14.95 -4.86
CA ILE A 171 -8.58 15.85 -5.95
C ILE A 171 -9.83 16.67 -5.58
N ILE A 172 -9.94 17.89 -6.10
CA ILE A 172 -11.03 18.80 -5.76
C ILE A 172 -11.41 19.69 -6.96
N ASN A 173 -12.66 20.09 -7.05
CA ASN A 173 -13.09 21.09 -8.03
C ASN A 173 -12.64 22.49 -7.62
N SER A 174 -12.61 23.43 -8.56
CA SER A 174 -12.11 24.81 -8.36
C SER A 174 -12.77 25.56 -7.20
N LYS A 175 -14.04 25.27 -6.89
CA LYS A 175 -14.78 25.89 -5.77
C LYS A 175 -14.41 25.34 -4.39
N GLY A 176 -13.69 24.24 -4.33
CA GLY A 176 -13.45 23.49 -3.08
C GLY A 176 -12.27 23.96 -2.26
N ASP A 177 -11.29 24.64 -2.85
CA ASP A 177 -10.02 25.00 -2.21
C ASP A 177 -10.19 25.70 -0.84
N GLY A 178 -11.17 26.60 -0.72
CA GLY A 178 -11.42 27.33 0.53
C GLY A 178 -12.00 26.47 1.66
N ILE A 179 -12.72 25.38 1.34
CA ILE A 179 -13.43 24.57 2.34
C ILE A 179 -12.48 23.58 3.02
N VAL A 180 -11.54 23.01 2.29
CA VAL A 180 -10.55 22.06 2.86
C VAL A 180 -9.32 22.73 3.47
N LEU A 181 -9.23 24.07 3.39
CA LEU A 181 -8.06 24.84 3.83
C LEU A 181 -7.71 24.58 5.30
N ASN A 182 -8.69 24.45 6.20
CA ASN A 182 -8.47 24.20 7.61
C ASN A 182 -7.83 22.83 7.86
N SER A 183 -8.25 21.78 7.14
CA SER A 183 -7.66 20.45 7.21
C SER A 183 -6.24 20.42 6.66
N VAL A 184 -5.95 21.16 5.59
CA VAL A 184 -4.61 21.32 5.03
C VAL A 184 -3.69 22.10 5.99
N MET A 185 -4.15 23.25 6.52
CA MET A 185 -3.36 24.07 7.45
C MET A 185 -3.06 23.38 8.77
N SER A 186 -3.96 22.49 9.21
CA SER A 186 -3.72 21.67 10.42
C SER A 186 -2.83 20.46 10.16
N GLY A 187 -2.35 20.25 8.94
CA GLY A 187 -1.52 19.10 8.53
C GLY A 187 -2.25 17.77 8.48
N ARG A 188 -3.59 17.79 8.56
CA ARG A 188 -4.43 16.58 8.54
C ARG A 188 -4.68 16.05 7.14
N LEU A 189 -4.66 16.94 6.16
CA LEU A 189 -4.82 16.62 4.75
C LEU A 189 -3.62 17.16 3.98
N LYS A 190 -3.04 16.37 3.09
CA LYS A 190 -2.09 16.88 2.09
C LYS A 190 -2.83 17.88 1.20
N ARG A 191 -2.11 18.88 0.68
CA ARG A 191 -2.73 19.88 -0.20
C ARG A 191 -3.44 19.16 -1.36
N PRO A 192 -4.75 19.36 -1.54
CA PRO A 192 -5.49 18.73 -2.62
C PRO A 192 -5.05 19.28 -3.97
N GLU A 193 -5.18 18.46 -4.99
CA GLU A 193 -4.96 18.83 -6.37
C GLU A 193 -6.26 19.34 -6.98
N THR A 194 -6.27 20.57 -7.51
CA THR A 194 -7.42 21.05 -8.28
C THR A 194 -7.48 20.32 -9.60
N TYR A 195 -8.60 19.64 -9.85
CA TYR A 195 -8.82 18.89 -11.07
C TYR A 195 -9.87 19.58 -11.96
N PHE A 196 -9.97 19.17 -13.20
CA PHE A 196 -10.82 19.82 -14.22
C PHE A 196 -12.31 19.82 -13.82
N ASP A 197 -12.93 21.01 -13.77
CA ASP A 197 -14.34 21.17 -13.38
C ASP A 197 -15.31 20.41 -14.30
N TRP A 198 -14.97 20.18 -15.58
CA TRP A 198 -15.79 19.39 -16.49
C TRP A 198 -15.97 17.93 -16.04
N ALA A 199 -14.97 17.35 -15.37
CA ALA A 199 -15.03 15.99 -14.85
C ALA A 199 -16.03 15.85 -13.70
N PHE A 200 -16.26 16.94 -12.95
CA PHE A 200 -17.24 17.01 -11.86
C PHE A 200 -18.64 17.36 -12.35
N SER A 201 -18.85 17.69 -13.64
CA SER A 201 -20.21 17.93 -14.15
C SER A 201 -21.03 16.64 -14.04
N PHE A 202 -22.27 16.74 -13.54
CA PHE A 202 -23.12 15.57 -13.26
C PHE A 202 -23.26 14.67 -14.49
N ASP A 203 -23.53 15.22 -15.67
CA ASP A 203 -23.76 14.44 -16.90
C ASP A 203 -22.51 13.66 -17.33
N ASN A 204 -21.31 14.24 -17.20
CA ASN A 204 -20.06 13.55 -17.52
C ASN A 204 -19.73 12.52 -16.46
N ALA A 205 -19.86 12.87 -15.19
CA ALA A 205 -19.57 12.00 -14.06
C ALA A 205 -20.48 10.75 -14.07
N GLU A 206 -21.77 10.92 -14.30
CA GLU A 206 -22.72 9.82 -14.41
C GLU A 206 -22.37 8.90 -15.58
N LYS A 207 -22.09 9.44 -16.77
CA LYS A 207 -21.67 8.65 -17.93
C LYS A 207 -20.41 7.86 -17.67
N THR A 208 -19.42 8.48 -17.01
CA THR A 208 -18.16 7.82 -16.64
C THR A 208 -18.42 6.65 -15.69
N LEU A 209 -19.26 6.85 -14.66
CA LEU A 209 -19.62 5.78 -13.71
C LEU A 209 -20.41 4.64 -14.39
N LEU A 210 -21.43 4.95 -15.19
CA LEU A 210 -22.23 3.96 -15.92
C LEU A 210 -21.35 3.10 -16.84
N LYS A 211 -20.41 3.75 -17.55
CA LYS A 211 -19.45 3.06 -18.41
C LYS A 211 -18.51 2.17 -17.61
N GLN A 212 -17.95 2.68 -16.51
CA GLN A 212 -17.03 1.94 -15.64
C GLN A 212 -17.68 0.68 -15.04
N LEU A 213 -18.91 0.81 -14.57
CA LEU A 213 -19.62 -0.28 -13.92
C LEU A 213 -20.35 -1.21 -14.90
N GLY A 214 -20.42 -0.86 -16.19
CA GLY A 214 -21.12 -1.66 -17.21
C GLY A 214 -22.63 -1.71 -17.00
N VAL A 215 -23.24 -0.71 -16.36
CA VAL A 215 -24.65 -0.68 -16.00
C VAL A 215 -25.41 0.45 -16.73
N LYS A 216 -26.73 0.32 -16.81
CA LYS A 216 -27.59 1.34 -17.43
C LYS A 216 -28.10 2.40 -16.45
N THR A 217 -28.16 2.07 -15.15
CA THR A 217 -28.62 2.97 -14.07
C THR A 217 -27.84 2.73 -12.81
N LEU A 218 -27.76 3.72 -11.92
CA LEU A 218 -27.08 3.63 -10.62
C LEU A 218 -28.05 3.25 -9.47
N GLU A 219 -29.28 2.88 -9.77
CA GLU A 219 -30.31 2.54 -8.76
C GLU A 219 -29.88 1.36 -7.86
N SER A 220 -29.25 0.33 -8.43
CA SER A 220 -28.76 -0.84 -7.68
C SER A 220 -27.70 -0.52 -6.64
N PHE A 221 -27.07 0.66 -6.73
CA PHE A 221 -26.06 1.13 -5.79
C PHE A 221 -26.60 2.15 -4.78
N GLU A 222 -27.92 2.37 -4.73
CA GLU A 222 -28.58 3.30 -3.79
C GLU A 222 -28.10 4.75 -3.87
N CYS A 223 -27.54 5.17 -5.01
CA CYS A 223 -26.95 6.50 -5.18
C CYS A 223 -27.49 7.30 -6.39
N ALA A 224 -28.49 6.80 -7.11
CA ALA A 224 -29.00 7.42 -8.34
C ALA A 224 -29.51 8.87 -8.12
N ASP A 225 -30.05 9.17 -6.94
CA ASP A 225 -30.52 10.50 -6.54
C ASP A 225 -29.43 11.40 -5.94
N LYS A 226 -28.21 10.88 -5.73
CA LYS A 226 -27.10 11.53 -5.03
C LYS A 226 -26.17 12.27 -6.00
N LYS A 227 -26.63 13.40 -6.51
CA LYS A 227 -25.94 14.15 -7.58
C LYS A 227 -24.54 14.63 -7.20
N LEU A 228 -24.34 15.06 -5.95
CA LEU A 228 -23.04 15.57 -5.52
C LEU A 228 -22.05 14.42 -5.38
N ALA A 229 -22.48 13.27 -4.82
CA ALA A 229 -21.68 12.08 -4.71
C ALA A 229 -21.29 11.50 -6.07
N ILE A 230 -22.23 11.46 -7.02
CA ILE A 230 -21.99 11.03 -8.41
C ILE A 230 -20.94 11.94 -9.07
N SER A 231 -21.06 13.27 -8.92
CA SER A 231 -20.08 14.22 -9.45
C SER A 231 -18.68 13.97 -8.92
N ALA A 232 -18.53 13.74 -7.61
CA ALA A 232 -17.24 13.38 -7.01
C ALA A 232 -16.72 12.02 -7.51
N GLY A 233 -17.61 11.03 -7.59
CA GLY A 233 -17.25 9.66 -8.02
C GLY A 233 -16.80 9.58 -9.47
N GLY A 234 -17.53 10.23 -10.38
CA GLY A 234 -17.18 10.25 -11.80
C GLY A 234 -15.84 10.95 -12.05
N ALA A 235 -15.60 12.08 -11.37
CA ALA A 235 -14.31 12.78 -11.45
C ALA A 235 -13.14 11.91 -10.93
N LEU A 236 -13.37 11.12 -9.86
CA LEU A 236 -12.37 10.21 -9.32
C LEU A 236 -12.03 9.11 -10.33
N VAL A 237 -13.03 8.46 -10.92
CA VAL A 237 -12.82 7.42 -11.93
C VAL A 237 -12.11 8.00 -13.16
N GLU A 238 -12.49 9.17 -13.63
CA GLU A 238 -11.82 9.84 -14.76
C GLU A 238 -10.34 10.11 -14.44
N TYR A 239 -10.03 10.61 -13.24
CA TYR A 239 -8.66 10.84 -12.81
C TYR A 239 -7.84 9.54 -12.78
N MET A 240 -8.41 8.46 -12.23
CA MET A 240 -7.74 7.16 -12.18
C MET A 240 -7.50 6.56 -13.56
N LEU A 241 -8.44 6.72 -14.50
CA LEU A 241 -8.28 6.27 -15.90
C LEU A 241 -7.20 7.08 -16.64
N GLN A 242 -7.18 8.40 -16.47
CA GLN A 242 -6.18 9.27 -17.13
C GLN A 242 -4.77 9.03 -16.61
N THR A 243 -4.61 8.80 -15.31
CA THR A 243 -3.30 8.55 -14.69
C THR A 243 -2.84 7.11 -14.90
N GLY A 244 -3.72 6.14 -14.70
CA GLY A 244 -3.40 4.72 -14.83
C GLY A 244 -3.22 4.25 -16.27
N LYS A 245 -3.93 4.87 -17.22
CA LYS A 245 -3.97 4.48 -18.65
C LYS A 245 -4.26 2.99 -18.88
N ARG A 246 -4.98 2.36 -17.95
CA ARG A 246 -5.30 0.93 -17.95
C ARG A 246 -6.74 0.70 -17.46
N ASP A 247 -7.21 -0.53 -17.64
CA ASP A 247 -8.52 -0.96 -17.21
C ASP A 247 -8.63 -0.98 -15.67
N LEU A 248 -9.78 -0.54 -15.16
CA LEU A 248 -10.15 -0.53 -13.75
C LEU A 248 -11.26 -1.57 -13.46
N SER A 249 -11.29 -2.69 -14.19
CA SER A 249 -12.37 -3.69 -14.11
C SER A 249 -12.58 -4.27 -12.70
N HIS A 250 -11.58 -4.22 -11.82
CA HIS A 250 -11.71 -4.60 -10.42
C HIS A 250 -12.53 -3.58 -9.59
N ILE A 251 -12.71 -2.34 -10.08
CA ILE A 251 -13.62 -1.34 -9.49
C ILE A 251 -14.97 -1.50 -10.17
N ASN A 252 -15.72 -2.50 -9.77
CA ASN A 252 -16.99 -2.88 -10.40
C ASN A 252 -18.22 -2.64 -9.50
N LYS A 253 -18.02 -2.06 -8.32
CA LYS A 253 -19.08 -1.84 -7.35
C LYS A 253 -18.92 -0.51 -6.61
N ILE A 254 -20.03 0.18 -6.41
CA ILE A 254 -20.11 1.36 -5.53
C ILE A 254 -20.66 0.94 -4.17
N ASN A 255 -20.05 1.43 -3.09
CA ASN A 255 -20.58 1.38 -1.75
C ASN A 255 -21.04 2.80 -1.36
N PHE A 256 -22.35 3.05 -1.38
CA PHE A 256 -22.87 4.34 -0.90
C PHE A 256 -22.90 4.35 0.64
N VAL A 257 -22.18 5.28 1.24
CA VAL A 257 -22.07 5.43 2.70
C VAL A 257 -23.10 6.44 3.17
N ARG A 258 -24.01 6.02 4.05
CA ARG A 258 -25.03 6.89 4.66
C ARG A 258 -24.51 7.47 5.97
N ASN A 259 -24.89 8.70 6.27
CA ASN A 259 -24.51 9.41 7.51
C ASN A 259 -24.93 8.70 8.80
N ASP A 260 -25.98 7.90 8.75
CA ASP A 260 -26.59 7.20 9.88
C ASP A 260 -26.13 5.74 10.05
N SER A 261 -25.20 5.28 9.20
CA SER A 261 -24.75 3.89 9.21
C SER A 261 -23.72 3.60 10.29
N PHE A 262 -23.01 4.63 10.76
CA PHE A 262 -21.90 4.49 11.70
C PHE A 262 -21.93 5.56 12.77
N MET A 263 -21.34 5.22 13.95
CA MET A 263 -21.12 6.17 15.02
C MET A 263 -20.22 7.33 14.56
N LEU A 264 -20.66 8.55 14.78
CA LEU A 264 -19.88 9.73 14.44
C LEU A 264 -18.78 9.96 15.47
N ILE A 265 -17.55 10.02 15.01
CA ILE A 265 -16.37 10.30 15.84
C ILE A 265 -15.62 11.46 15.19
N ASP A 266 -15.61 12.61 15.84
CA ASP A 266 -14.91 13.78 15.31
C ASP A 266 -13.38 13.60 15.33
N VAL A 267 -12.68 14.39 14.52
CA VAL A 267 -11.22 14.33 14.33
C VAL A 267 -10.47 14.43 15.67
N ASN A 268 -10.91 15.33 16.57
CA ASN A 268 -10.24 15.52 17.85
C ASN A 268 -10.46 14.32 18.78
N THR A 269 -11.66 13.75 18.75
CA THR A 269 -11.99 12.53 19.52
C THR A 269 -11.15 11.35 19.06
N ARG A 270 -11.01 11.11 17.73
CA ARG A 270 -10.15 10.06 17.17
C ARG A 270 -8.72 10.16 17.69
N ARG A 271 -8.14 11.35 17.58
CA ARG A 271 -6.78 11.63 18.05
C ARG A 271 -6.64 11.48 19.56
N ASN A 272 -7.58 12.03 20.32
CA ASN A 272 -7.52 12.05 21.78
C ASN A 272 -7.79 10.68 22.41
N LEU A 273 -8.57 9.82 21.77
CA LEU A 273 -8.78 8.43 22.16
C LEU A 273 -7.67 7.49 21.66
N GLU A 274 -6.76 8.01 20.84
CA GLU A 274 -5.63 7.23 20.27
C GLU A 274 -6.13 5.95 19.57
N LEU A 275 -7.09 6.10 18.66
CA LEU A 275 -7.75 4.95 18.04
C LEU A 275 -6.81 4.15 17.15
N THR A 276 -6.05 4.79 16.29
CA THR A 276 -5.15 4.14 15.32
C THR A 276 -3.68 4.40 15.58
N GLU A 277 -3.37 5.57 16.20
CA GLU A 277 -2.01 6.00 16.51
C GLU A 277 -1.99 6.82 17.81
N THR A 278 -0.83 6.90 18.45
CA THR A 278 -0.64 7.68 19.68
C THR A 278 -0.57 9.18 19.37
N MET A 279 -1.10 9.99 20.27
CA MET A 279 -1.15 11.44 20.12
C MET A 279 0.24 12.09 20.15
N HIS A 280 1.17 11.51 20.90
CA HIS A 280 2.50 12.08 21.14
C HIS A 280 3.48 11.77 19.98
N ASP A 281 3.56 10.48 19.60
CA ASP A 281 4.60 9.99 18.69
C ASP A 281 4.06 9.61 17.31
N GLY A 282 2.74 9.63 17.10
CA GLY A 282 2.11 9.14 15.86
C GLY A 282 2.38 7.66 15.59
N LYS A 283 2.66 6.86 16.65
CA LYS A 283 2.97 5.44 16.51
C LYS A 283 1.75 4.58 16.74
N ARG A 284 1.70 3.45 16.04
CA ARG A 284 0.68 2.43 16.25
C ARG A 284 0.73 1.80 17.65
N PHE A 285 1.94 1.54 18.18
CA PHE A 285 2.12 0.99 19.54
C PHE A 285 1.52 1.90 20.59
N GLY A 286 0.63 1.37 21.43
CA GLY A 286 -0.09 2.12 22.45
C GLY A 286 -1.43 2.70 21.99
N SER A 287 -1.89 2.42 20.76
CA SER A 287 -3.23 2.77 20.26
C SER A 287 -4.24 1.64 20.50
N LEU A 288 -5.54 1.92 20.30
CA LEU A 288 -6.58 0.89 20.35
C LEU A 288 -6.37 -0.15 19.26
N LEU A 289 -6.00 0.28 18.04
CA LEU A 289 -5.70 -0.61 16.92
C LEU A 289 -4.55 -1.56 17.25
N TRP A 290 -3.48 -1.09 17.90
CA TRP A 290 -2.38 -1.95 18.33
C TRP A 290 -2.83 -3.06 19.28
N LEU A 291 -3.72 -2.73 20.21
CA LEU A 291 -4.24 -3.69 21.18
C LEU A 291 -5.11 -4.75 20.50
N LEU A 292 -6.05 -4.32 19.66
CA LEU A 292 -7.07 -5.18 19.07
C LEU A 292 -6.61 -5.97 17.86
N ASP A 293 -5.57 -5.51 17.16
CA ASP A 293 -5.08 -6.19 15.95
C ASP A 293 -4.17 -7.37 16.29
N LYS A 294 -4.78 -8.55 16.28
CA LYS A 294 -4.14 -9.87 16.28
C LYS A 294 -4.49 -10.65 15.02
N THR A 295 -4.85 -9.93 13.96
CA THR A 295 -5.13 -10.52 12.64
C THR A 295 -3.89 -11.22 12.09
N VAL A 296 -4.12 -12.22 11.25
CA VAL A 296 -3.08 -13.03 10.61
C VAL A 296 -2.84 -12.55 9.18
N THR A 297 -3.89 -12.05 8.52
CA THR A 297 -3.85 -11.60 7.13
C THR A 297 -3.76 -10.07 7.03
N SER A 298 -3.12 -9.58 5.97
CA SER A 298 -3.06 -8.12 5.67
C SER A 298 -4.45 -7.55 5.43
N MET A 299 -5.34 -8.31 4.78
CA MET A 299 -6.74 -7.96 4.54
C MET A 299 -7.51 -7.78 5.86
N GLY A 300 -7.32 -8.68 6.82
CA GLY A 300 -7.90 -8.57 8.16
C GLY A 300 -7.40 -7.34 8.90
N ALA A 301 -6.10 -7.01 8.78
CA ALA A 301 -5.50 -5.83 9.39
C ALA A 301 -6.08 -4.51 8.83
N ARG A 302 -6.40 -4.45 7.53
CA ARG A 302 -7.11 -3.32 6.93
C ARG A 302 -8.55 -3.22 7.43
N LEU A 303 -9.25 -4.35 7.49
CA LEU A 303 -10.64 -4.38 7.91
C LEU A 303 -10.82 -4.00 9.40
N ILE A 304 -9.96 -4.46 10.30
CA ILE A 304 -10.07 -4.12 11.73
C ILE A 304 -9.86 -2.61 11.95
N LYS A 305 -8.94 -1.99 11.21
CA LYS A 305 -8.76 -0.54 11.22
C LYS A 305 -10.05 0.18 10.78
N ASN A 306 -10.66 -0.27 9.69
CA ASN A 306 -11.92 0.28 9.19
C ASN A 306 -13.05 0.12 10.22
N TRP A 307 -13.14 -1.02 10.92
CA TRP A 307 -14.17 -1.22 11.95
C TRP A 307 -13.99 -0.31 13.16
N ILE A 308 -12.74 -0.04 13.58
CA ILE A 308 -12.44 0.91 14.66
C ILE A 308 -12.81 2.34 14.25
N GLU A 309 -12.54 2.71 12.99
CA GLU A 309 -12.84 4.03 12.44
C GLU A 309 -14.35 4.26 12.21
N LYS A 310 -15.11 3.19 11.97
CA LYS A 310 -16.54 3.20 11.63
C LYS A 310 -17.33 2.22 12.52
N PRO A 311 -17.52 2.51 13.84
CA PRO A 311 -18.31 1.65 14.73
C PRO A 311 -19.77 1.60 14.29
N LEU A 312 -20.40 0.45 14.43
CA LEU A 312 -21.77 0.22 14.00
C LEU A 312 -22.79 0.90 14.92
N VAL A 313 -23.94 1.30 14.34
CA VAL A 313 -25.11 1.79 15.08
C VAL A 313 -26.33 0.86 14.95
N SER A 314 -26.11 -0.36 14.45
CA SER A 314 -27.13 -1.40 14.34
C SER A 314 -26.96 -2.47 15.40
N ALA A 315 -27.89 -2.54 16.37
CA ALA A 315 -27.88 -3.54 17.43
C ALA A 315 -27.82 -4.98 16.88
N LYS A 316 -28.53 -5.26 15.79
CA LYS A 316 -28.53 -6.57 15.13
C LYS A 316 -27.15 -6.94 14.61
N SER A 317 -26.48 -6.01 13.93
CA SER A 317 -25.14 -6.25 13.36
C SER A 317 -24.08 -6.36 14.44
N ILE A 318 -24.16 -5.56 15.49
CA ILE A 318 -23.28 -5.62 16.66
C ILE A 318 -23.44 -6.97 17.38
N SER A 319 -24.68 -7.39 17.66
CA SER A 319 -24.95 -8.68 18.31
C SER A 319 -24.46 -9.86 17.46
N ALA A 320 -24.60 -9.78 16.15
CA ALA A 320 -24.08 -10.81 15.23
C ALA A 320 -22.55 -10.96 15.35
N ARG A 321 -21.79 -9.83 15.44
CA ARG A 321 -20.35 -9.88 15.67
C ARG A 321 -19.99 -10.41 17.05
N LEU A 322 -20.67 -9.93 18.11
CA LEU A 322 -20.44 -10.36 19.49
C LEU A 322 -20.70 -11.87 19.68
N ASN A 323 -21.76 -12.41 19.08
CA ASN A 323 -22.06 -13.85 19.10
C ASN A 323 -20.98 -14.66 18.39
N ALA A 324 -20.52 -14.19 17.24
CA ALA A 324 -19.44 -14.85 16.49
C ALA A 324 -18.12 -14.83 17.31
N VAL A 325 -17.78 -13.71 17.92
CA VAL A 325 -16.59 -13.61 18.81
C VAL A 325 -16.72 -14.58 20.00
N GLU A 326 -17.91 -14.69 20.59
CA GLU A 326 -18.17 -15.64 21.69
C GLU A 326 -17.98 -17.09 21.25
N ALA A 327 -18.57 -17.48 20.12
CA ALA A 327 -18.42 -18.82 19.59
C ALA A 327 -16.95 -19.20 19.34
N ILE A 328 -16.18 -18.27 18.77
CA ILE A 328 -14.74 -18.45 18.54
C ILE A 328 -13.97 -18.52 19.88
N ALA A 329 -14.30 -17.67 20.85
CA ALA A 329 -13.59 -17.62 22.14
C ALA A 329 -13.84 -18.87 22.99
N ASN A 330 -15.03 -19.48 22.87
CA ASN A 330 -15.38 -20.70 23.59
C ASN A 330 -14.68 -21.96 23.06
N ASP A 331 -14.19 -21.93 21.83
CA ASP A 331 -13.51 -23.05 21.19
C ASP A 331 -12.04 -22.71 20.87
N LYS A 332 -11.19 -22.83 21.86
CA LYS A 332 -9.77 -22.46 21.78
C LYS A 332 -8.98 -23.37 20.82
N GLU A 333 -9.38 -24.60 20.65
CA GLU A 333 -8.70 -25.56 19.77
C GLU A 333 -8.95 -25.16 18.29
N ASN A 334 -10.19 -25.01 17.89
CA ASN A 334 -10.52 -24.56 16.55
C ASN A 334 -10.03 -23.11 16.28
N LEU A 335 -9.95 -22.22 17.30
CA LEU A 335 -9.30 -20.92 17.16
C LEU A 335 -7.83 -21.06 16.77
N SER A 336 -7.09 -22.00 17.39
CA SER A 336 -5.69 -22.25 17.03
C SER A 336 -5.55 -22.77 15.61
N TYR A 337 -6.39 -23.73 15.20
CA TYR A 337 -6.41 -24.26 13.83
C TYR A 337 -6.81 -23.20 12.81
N LEU A 338 -7.77 -22.35 13.14
CA LEU A 338 -8.16 -21.24 12.27
C LEU A 338 -6.99 -20.27 12.04
N ARG A 339 -6.31 -19.87 13.11
CA ARG A 339 -5.15 -18.97 13.00
C ARG A 339 -4.01 -19.56 12.17
N GLU A 340 -3.77 -20.87 12.30
CA GLU A 340 -2.76 -21.56 11.49
C GLU A 340 -3.18 -21.63 10.01
N SER A 341 -4.43 -21.97 9.72
CA SER A 341 -4.93 -22.02 8.35
C SER A 341 -4.90 -20.65 7.64
N LEU A 342 -5.16 -19.57 8.38
CA LEU A 342 -5.10 -18.20 7.85
C LEU A 342 -3.69 -17.79 7.42
N ARG A 343 -2.61 -18.39 7.94
CA ARG A 343 -1.22 -18.09 7.53
C ARG A 343 -0.94 -18.48 6.07
N GLY A 344 -1.67 -19.43 5.55
CA GLY A 344 -1.57 -19.82 4.13
C GLY A 344 -2.25 -18.85 3.16
N ILE A 345 -2.98 -17.87 3.66
CA ILE A 345 -3.73 -16.92 2.84
C ILE A 345 -2.85 -15.70 2.52
N ARG A 346 -2.63 -15.45 1.25
CA ARG A 346 -1.98 -14.24 0.73
C ARG A 346 -3.01 -13.13 0.52
N ASP A 347 -2.54 -11.94 0.20
CA ASP A 347 -3.41 -10.77 -0.05
C ASP A 347 -4.13 -10.90 -1.40
N ILE A 348 -5.17 -11.74 -1.43
CA ILE A 348 -5.92 -12.02 -2.66
C ILE A 348 -6.71 -10.79 -3.17
N GLU A 349 -7.01 -9.83 -2.33
CA GLU A 349 -7.59 -8.55 -2.73
C GLU A 349 -6.65 -7.80 -3.68
N ARG A 350 -5.40 -7.55 -3.21
CA ARG A 350 -4.39 -6.87 -4.00
C ARG A 350 -3.91 -7.67 -5.20
N LEU A 351 -3.83 -8.98 -5.05
CA LEU A 351 -3.53 -9.88 -6.18
C LEU A 351 -4.58 -9.78 -7.27
N SER A 352 -5.88 -9.75 -6.91
CA SER A 352 -6.99 -9.57 -7.86
C SER A 352 -6.91 -8.23 -8.60
N ALA A 353 -6.60 -7.16 -7.89
CA ALA A 353 -6.42 -5.85 -8.51
C ALA A 353 -5.26 -5.84 -9.52
N ARG A 354 -4.13 -6.49 -9.21
CA ARG A 354 -2.99 -6.61 -10.15
C ARG A 354 -3.32 -7.42 -11.38
N ILE A 355 -4.11 -8.50 -11.23
CA ILE A 355 -4.60 -9.29 -12.38
C ILE A 355 -5.44 -8.39 -13.29
N ALA A 356 -6.41 -7.69 -12.74
CA ALA A 356 -7.29 -6.78 -13.49
C ALA A 356 -6.50 -5.69 -14.20
N TYR A 357 -5.57 -5.07 -13.48
CA TYR A 357 -4.75 -3.96 -13.95
C TYR A 357 -3.66 -4.37 -14.96
N GLY A 358 -3.37 -5.70 -15.09
CA GLY A 358 -2.36 -6.21 -16.01
C GLY A 358 -0.91 -6.02 -15.55
N ASN A 359 -0.67 -5.96 -14.24
CA ASN A 359 0.66 -5.87 -13.61
C ASN A 359 1.05 -7.16 -12.89
N THR A 360 0.48 -8.28 -13.31
CA THR A 360 0.70 -9.60 -12.71
C THR A 360 2.07 -10.15 -13.10
N ASN A 361 2.70 -10.86 -12.19
CA ASN A 361 3.95 -11.57 -12.40
C ASN A 361 3.83 -13.06 -11.98
N PRO A 362 4.80 -13.93 -12.32
CA PRO A 362 4.70 -15.35 -11.99
C PRO A 362 4.56 -15.65 -10.50
N ARG A 363 5.18 -14.87 -9.61
CA ARG A 363 5.05 -15.03 -8.14
C ARG A 363 3.65 -14.70 -7.65
N ASP A 364 2.97 -13.77 -8.32
CA ASP A 364 1.58 -13.44 -7.99
C ASP A 364 0.66 -14.63 -8.25
N LEU A 365 0.88 -15.35 -9.38
CA LEU A 365 0.12 -16.56 -9.69
C LEU A 365 0.37 -17.65 -8.65
N ILE A 366 1.61 -17.87 -8.23
CA ILE A 366 1.93 -18.82 -7.14
C ILE A 366 1.21 -18.42 -5.87
N SER A 367 1.25 -17.14 -5.49
CA SER A 367 0.57 -16.64 -4.28
C SER A 367 -0.95 -16.85 -4.34
N ILE A 368 -1.57 -16.72 -5.52
CA ILE A 368 -2.98 -17.05 -5.74
C ILE A 368 -3.20 -18.55 -5.58
N GLY A 369 -2.36 -19.38 -6.21
CA GLY A 369 -2.42 -20.83 -6.08
C GLY A 369 -2.32 -21.31 -4.62
N GLU A 370 -1.37 -20.77 -3.85
CA GLU A 370 -1.23 -21.03 -2.40
C GLU A 370 -2.52 -20.67 -1.64
N THR A 371 -3.08 -19.50 -1.94
CA THR A 371 -4.33 -19.04 -1.30
C THR A 371 -5.49 -19.95 -1.64
N LEU A 372 -5.70 -20.28 -2.91
CA LEU A 372 -6.75 -21.18 -3.34
C LEU A 372 -6.65 -22.56 -2.68
N LYS A 373 -5.43 -23.06 -2.47
CA LYS A 373 -5.18 -24.33 -1.76
C LYS A 373 -5.47 -24.25 -0.26
N ALA A 374 -5.31 -23.05 0.35
CA ALA A 374 -5.58 -22.86 1.77
C ALA A 374 -7.07 -22.58 2.08
N LEU A 375 -7.84 -22.00 1.15
CA LEU A 375 -9.24 -21.61 1.36
C LEU A 375 -10.16 -22.77 1.81
N PRO A 376 -10.07 -24.02 1.29
CA PRO A 376 -10.90 -25.14 1.77
C PRO A 376 -10.72 -25.42 3.25
N LEU A 377 -9.48 -25.34 3.76
CA LEU A 377 -9.19 -25.56 5.17
C LEU A 377 -9.76 -24.45 6.04
N VAL A 378 -9.56 -23.16 5.66
CA VAL A 378 -10.15 -22.02 6.36
C VAL A 378 -11.68 -22.17 6.41
N LYS A 379 -12.31 -22.53 5.29
CA LYS A 379 -13.77 -22.76 5.19
C LYS A 379 -14.25 -23.88 6.11
N SER A 380 -13.55 -25.00 6.17
CA SER A 380 -13.91 -26.15 6.99
C SER A 380 -13.78 -25.85 8.48
N VAL A 381 -12.66 -25.25 8.90
CA VAL A 381 -12.44 -24.87 10.30
C VAL A 381 -13.42 -23.80 10.76
N ALA A 382 -13.69 -22.79 9.93
CA ALA A 382 -14.67 -21.75 10.26
C ALA A 382 -16.10 -22.33 10.49
N LYS A 383 -16.46 -23.41 9.82
CA LYS A 383 -17.75 -24.09 10.01
C LYS A 383 -17.85 -24.93 11.29
N CYS A 384 -16.75 -25.22 11.97
CA CYS A 384 -16.75 -25.94 13.24
C CYS A 384 -17.27 -25.10 14.40
N PHE A 385 -17.22 -23.75 14.30
CA PHE A 385 -17.76 -22.88 15.32
C PHE A 385 -19.31 -22.88 15.31
N ASP A 386 -19.92 -23.01 16.49
CA ASP A 386 -21.37 -23.01 16.65
C ASP A 386 -21.98 -21.59 16.58
N ASP A 387 -21.89 -21.00 15.38
CA ASP A 387 -22.53 -19.71 15.07
C ASP A 387 -22.99 -19.63 13.62
N LYS A 388 -24.28 -19.25 13.44
CA LYS A 388 -24.92 -19.17 12.12
C LYS A 388 -24.29 -18.09 11.23
N ASN A 389 -23.78 -17.00 11.79
CA ASN A 389 -23.19 -15.91 11.01
C ASN A 389 -21.81 -16.32 10.50
N ILE A 390 -20.97 -16.97 11.32
CA ILE A 390 -19.69 -17.53 10.88
C ILE A 390 -19.91 -18.54 9.77
N THR A 391 -20.86 -19.48 9.95
CA THR A 391 -21.23 -20.48 8.92
C THR A 391 -21.69 -19.80 7.63
N LYS A 392 -22.51 -18.75 7.72
CA LYS A 392 -22.96 -17.97 6.56
C LYS A 392 -21.78 -17.32 5.84
N ILE A 393 -20.87 -16.69 6.58
CA ILE A 393 -19.65 -16.06 6.01
C ILE A 393 -18.75 -17.13 5.39
N ALA A 394 -18.49 -18.24 6.07
CA ALA A 394 -17.67 -19.34 5.54
C ALA A 394 -18.25 -19.95 4.24
N ASN A 395 -19.58 -20.00 4.10
CA ASN A 395 -20.21 -20.48 2.87
C ASN A 395 -19.97 -19.57 1.66
N THR A 396 -19.67 -18.29 1.86
CA THR A 396 -19.32 -17.37 0.75
C THR A 396 -17.88 -17.56 0.25
N ILE A 397 -17.04 -18.32 0.95
CA ILE A 397 -15.71 -18.68 0.45
C ILE A 397 -15.86 -19.62 -0.74
N VAL A 398 -15.36 -19.19 -1.89
CA VAL A 398 -15.31 -19.98 -3.11
C VAL A 398 -14.01 -20.76 -3.15
N THR A 399 -14.08 -22.06 -3.36
CA THR A 399 -12.90 -22.94 -3.46
C THR A 399 -12.77 -23.44 -4.89
N ASN A 400 -11.56 -23.40 -5.43
CA ASN A 400 -11.27 -23.82 -6.80
C ASN A 400 -9.93 -24.58 -6.87
N ASP A 401 -9.95 -25.84 -6.44
CA ASP A 401 -8.75 -26.67 -6.39
C ASP A 401 -8.16 -26.89 -7.80
N LYS A 402 -9.02 -27.02 -8.82
CA LYS A 402 -8.58 -27.22 -10.22
C LYS A 402 -7.74 -26.04 -10.74
N LEU A 403 -8.14 -24.82 -10.39
CA LEU A 403 -7.41 -23.62 -10.77
C LEU A 403 -6.07 -23.54 -10.06
N SER A 404 -6.04 -23.88 -8.76
CA SER A 404 -4.79 -24.01 -8.00
C SER A 404 -3.85 -25.03 -8.62
N ASP A 405 -4.34 -26.24 -8.91
CA ASP A 405 -3.53 -27.31 -9.51
C ASP A 405 -2.99 -26.90 -10.89
N LYS A 406 -3.78 -26.18 -11.70
CA LYS A 406 -3.37 -25.67 -13.00
C LYS A 406 -2.23 -24.64 -12.87
N ILE A 407 -2.34 -23.74 -11.90
CA ILE A 407 -1.28 -22.74 -11.65
C ILE A 407 0.04 -23.44 -11.28
N PHE A 408 0.01 -24.39 -10.33
CA PHE A 408 1.22 -25.12 -9.90
C PHE A 408 1.75 -26.09 -10.95
N ALA A 409 0.91 -26.58 -11.86
CA ALA A 409 1.37 -27.35 -13.01
C ALA A 409 2.10 -26.48 -14.02
N ALA A 410 1.63 -25.22 -14.22
CA ALA A 410 2.15 -24.33 -15.25
C ALA A 410 3.36 -23.51 -14.78
N ILE A 411 3.33 -22.95 -13.55
CA ILE A 411 4.35 -22.02 -13.06
C ILE A 411 5.37 -22.75 -12.19
N ASP A 412 6.65 -22.49 -12.42
CA ASP A 412 7.72 -23.02 -11.58
C ASP A 412 7.72 -22.26 -10.21
N GLU A 413 7.79 -23.00 -9.11
CA GLU A 413 7.82 -22.43 -7.75
C GLU A 413 9.03 -21.51 -7.50
N LYS A 414 10.11 -21.72 -8.26
CA LYS A 414 11.32 -20.90 -8.19
C LYS A 414 11.30 -19.71 -9.15
N ALA A 415 10.19 -19.50 -9.86
CA ALA A 415 10.07 -18.42 -10.82
C ALA A 415 10.37 -17.05 -10.18
N GLY A 416 11.11 -16.23 -10.89
CA GLY A 416 11.36 -14.84 -10.54
C GLY A 416 10.11 -13.96 -10.73
N ALA A 417 10.20 -12.70 -10.35
CA ALA A 417 9.16 -11.71 -10.64
C ALA A 417 9.24 -11.18 -12.10
N SER A 418 10.37 -11.36 -12.78
CA SER A 418 10.56 -10.90 -14.17
C SER A 418 9.96 -11.89 -15.15
N ILE A 419 9.11 -11.40 -16.05
CA ILE A 419 8.58 -12.17 -17.19
C ILE A 419 9.45 -12.02 -18.44
N LYS A 420 10.39 -11.04 -18.46
CA LYS A 420 11.16 -10.68 -19.68
C LYS A 420 12.21 -11.72 -20.05
N ASP A 421 12.76 -12.40 -19.05
CA ASP A 421 13.89 -13.31 -19.26
C ASP A 421 13.43 -14.77 -19.49
N GLY A 422 12.13 -15.02 -19.43
CA GLY A 422 11.56 -16.36 -19.51
C GLY A 422 11.89 -17.26 -18.30
N GLN A 423 11.81 -18.58 -18.49
CA GLN A 423 12.15 -19.64 -17.52
C GLN A 423 11.24 -19.66 -16.26
N PHE A 424 9.99 -19.25 -16.42
CA PHE A 424 9.00 -19.26 -15.32
C PHE A 424 7.91 -20.34 -15.53
N ILE A 425 7.78 -20.90 -16.72
CA ILE A 425 6.88 -22.06 -16.96
C ILE A 425 7.60 -23.35 -16.58
N ARG A 426 6.92 -24.25 -15.88
CA ARG A 426 7.44 -25.54 -15.43
C ARG A 426 7.77 -26.45 -16.62
N GLU A 427 8.88 -27.19 -16.53
CA GLU A 427 9.25 -28.22 -17.52
C GLU A 427 8.17 -29.32 -17.54
N GLY A 428 7.78 -29.77 -18.72
CA GLY A 428 6.72 -30.76 -18.92
C GLY A 428 5.29 -30.18 -19.05
N PHE A 429 5.09 -28.88 -18.90
CA PHE A 429 3.77 -28.26 -19.05
C PHE A 429 3.33 -28.15 -20.52
N ASP A 430 4.21 -27.69 -21.41
CA ASP A 430 3.94 -27.60 -22.87
C ASP A 430 5.09 -28.27 -23.64
N LYS A 431 4.78 -29.27 -24.46
CA LYS A 431 5.78 -30.04 -25.24
C LYS A 431 6.57 -29.18 -26.20
N ARG A 432 5.95 -28.18 -26.83
CA ARG A 432 6.64 -27.27 -27.76
C ARG A 432 7.66 -26.41 -27.06
N LEU A 433 7.32 -25.96 -25.85
CA LEU A 433 8.25 -25.20 -24.99
C LEU A 433 9.47 -26.05 -24.63
N ASP A 434 9.24 -27.29 -24.25
CA ASP A 434 10.33 -28.22 -23.91
C ASP A 434 11.20 -28.52 -25.13
N GLU A 435 10.61 -28.65 -26.31
CA GLU A 435 11.37 -28.80 -27.57
C GLU A 435 12.27 -27.59 -27.86
N TYR A 436 11.77 -26.35 -27.66
CA TYR A 436 12.59 -25.16 -27.81
C TYR A 436 13.71 -25.07 -26.79
N ARG A 437 13.43 -25.43 -25.53
CA ARG A 437 14.44 -25.44 -24.46
C ARG A 437 15.51 -26.52 -24.68
N ASN A 438 15.12 -27.69 -25.20
CA ASN A 438 16.02 -28.77 -25.55
C ASN A 438 16.89 -28.39 -26.76
N ALA A 439 16.33 -27.76 -27.78
CA ALA A 439 17.10 -27.27 -28.91
C ALA A 439 18.20 -26.28 -28.53
N LYS A 440 17.93 -25.43 -27.49
CA LYS A 440 18.94 -24.55 -26.89
C LYS A 440 20.03 -25.34 -26.16
N LYS A 441 19.66 -26.34 -25.34
CA LYS A 441 20.61 -27.21 -24.61
C LYS A 441 21.50 -27.97 -25.60
N GLU A 442 20.91 -28.58 -26.63
CA GLU A 442 21.64 -29.29 -27.67
C GLU A 442 22.58 -28.36 -28.46
N GLY A 443 22.11 -27.15 -28.80
CA GLY A 443 22.93 -26.14 -29.45
C GLY A 443 24.16 -25.75 -28.64
N THR A 444 24.05 -25.67 -27.31
CA THR A 444 25.17 -25.38 -26.42
C THR A 444 26.19 -26.54 -26.40
N VAL A 445 25.71 -27.79 -26.45
CA VAL A 445 26.58 -28.97 -26.57
C VAL A 445 27.27 -28.97 -27.96
N TRP A 446 26.57 -28.62 -29.01
CA TRP A 446 27.14 -28.51 -30.35
C TRP A 446 28.21 -27.42 -30.44
N LEU A 447 28.04 -26.27 -29.79
CA LEU A 447 29.08 -25.24 -29.73
C LEU A 447 30.35 -25.75 -29.03
N ALA A 448 30.22 -26.51 -27.93
CA ALA A 448 31.37 -27.14 -27.25
C ALA A 448 32.08 -28.19 -28.14
N ASN A 449 31.28 -28.98 -28.84
CA ASN A 449 31.81 -29.95 -29.82
C ASN A 449 32.49 -29.29 -31.03
N LEU A 450 31.89 -28.20 -31.55
CA LEU A 450 32.48 -27.38 -32.61
C LEU A 450 33.82 -26.78 -32.14
N GLU A 451 33.91 -26.26 -30.92
CA GLU A 451 35.13 -25.72 -30.38
C GLU A 451 36.22 -26.81 -30.28
N ALA A 452 35.87 -28.02 -29.82
CA ALA A 452 36.80 -29.12 -29.74
C ALA A 452 37.27 -29.59 -31.14
N ALA A 453 36.34 -29.77 -32.07
CA ALA A 453 36.64 -30.17 -33.46
C ALA A 453 37.50 -29.14 -34.19
N GLU A 454 37.19 -27.84 -33.99
CA GLU A 454 37.99 -26.79 -34.64
C GLU A 454 39.40 -26.66 -34.05
N LYS A 455 39.58 -26.92 -32.75
CA LYS A 455 40.92 -27.02 -32.13
C LYS A 455 41.73 -28.17 -32.72
N GLU A 456 41.11 -29.32 -32.96
CA GLU A 456 41.75 -30.50 -33.51
C GLU A 456 42.07 -30.25 -35.01
N ASN A 457 41.12 -29.77 -35.79
CA ASN A 457 41.26 -29.54 -37.22
C ASN A 457 42.25 -28.44 -37.57
N THR A 458 42.34 -27.38 -36.77
CA THR A 458 43.21 -26.21 -37.04
C THR A 458 44.57 -26.30 -36.28
N GLY A 459 44.68 -27.13 -35.25
CA GLY A 459 45.82 -27.15 -34.36
C GLY A 459 45.97 -25.93 -33.44
N ILE A 460 44.99 -25.02 -33.45
CA ILE A 460 45.00 -23.79 -32.66
C ILE A 460 44.55 -24.10 -31.22
N LYS A 461 45.50 -24.23 -30.31
CA LYS A 461 45.24 -24.65 -28.91
C LYS A 461 44.40 -23.62 -28.11
N ASN A 462 44.55 -22.33 -28.41
CA ASN A 462 43.89 -21.26 -27.67
C ASN A 462 42.59 -20.73 -28.34
N LEU A 463 42.05 -21.50 -29.31
CA LEU A 463 40.77 -21.21 -29.91
C LEU A 463 39.66 -21.33 -28.86
N LYS A 464 38.77 -20.33 -28.82
CA LYS A 464 37.57 -20.32 -27.96
C LYS A 464 36.36 -19.86 -28.75
N VAL A 465 35.22 -20.53 -28.52
CA VAL A 465 33.93 -20.04 -28.95
C VAL A 465 33.35 -19.13 -27.87
N GLY A 466 32.96 -17.91 -28.23
CA GLY A 466 32.39 -16.92 -27.32
C GLY A 466 31.13 -16.30 -27.91
N TYR A 467 30.37 -15.58 -27.10
CA TYR A 467 29.18 -14.84 -27.49
C TYR A 467 29.31 -13.37 -27.17
N ASN A 468 28.82 -12.50 -28.06
CA ASN A 468 28.73 -11.06 -27.85
C ASN A 468 27.39 -10.56 -28.36
N LYS A 469 26.68 -9.74 -27.57
CA LYS A 469 25.35 -9.22 -27.92
C LYS A 469 25.30 -8.45 -29.27
N ILE A 470 26.41 -7.86 -29.70
CA ILE A 470 26.46 -7.06 -30.92
C ILE A 470 26.79 -7.94 -32.17
N PHE A 471 27.67 -8.92 -31.98
CA PHE A 471 28.23 -9.70 -33.12
C PHE A 471 27.76 -11.16 -33.13
N GLY A 472 27.02 -11.61 -32.11
CA GLY A 472 26.59 -12.98 -31.97
C GLY A 472 27.69 -13.92 -31.48
N TYR A 473 27.64 -15.18 -31.87
CA TYR A 473 28.68 -16.17 -31.58
C TYR A 473 29.90 -15.96 -32.48
N TYR A 474 31.10 -16.13 -31.92
CA TYR A 474 32.36 -15.96 -32.61
C TYR A 474 33.41 -16.95 -32.12
N ILE A 475 34.37 -17.24 -33.00
CA ILE A 475 35.58 -17.99 -32.67
C ILE A 475 36.69 -16.97 -32.43
N GLU A 476 37.27 -16.98 -31.24
CA GLU A 476 38.38 -16.08 -30.87
C GLU A 476 39.69 -16.83 -30.97
N VAL A 477 40.63 -16.27 -31.75
CA VAL A 477 41.98 -16.79 -31.94
C VAL A 477 42.98 -15.76 -31.46
N SER A 478 43.96 -16.19 -30.66
CA SER A 478 45.04 -15.33 -30.16
C SER A 478 45.92 -14.84 -31.29
N LYS A 479 46.46 -13.61 -31.15
CA LYS A 479 47.29 -12.97 -32.19
C LYS A 479 48.49 -13.80 -32.63
N SER A 480 49.04 -14.63 -31.74
CA SER A 480 50.17 -15.52 -32.02
C SER A 480 49.85 -16.72 -32.93
N GLN A 481 48.56 -16.98 -33.18
CA GLN A 481 48.09 -18.13 -33.97
C GLN A 481 47.19 -17.75 -35.13
N VAL A 482 47.13 -16.46 -35.48
CA VAL A 482 46.29 -15.93 -36.59
C VAL A 482 46.70 -16.51 -37.93
N ASP A 483 48.00 -16.80 -38.15
CA ASP A 483 48.53 -17.37 -39.39
C ASP A 483 48.08 -18.83 -39.63
N MET A 484 47.54 -19.49 -38.62
CA MET A 484 47.01 -20.86 -38.69
C MET A 484 45.52 -20.89 -39.00
N VAL A 485 44.88 -19.73 -39.15
CA VAL A 485 43.43 -19.64 -39.37
C VAL A 485 43.08 -20.08 -40.79
N PRO A 486 42.15 -21.03 -40.96
CA PRO A 486 41.73 -21.50 -42.30
C PRO A 486 41.00 -20.42 -43.12
N LEU A 487 41.07 -20.49 -44.45
CA LEU A 487 40.39 -19.54 -45.37
C LEU A 487 38.86 -19.51 -45.20
N ARG A 488 38.23 -20.55 -44.64
CA ARG A 488 36.80 -20.63 -44.37
C ARG A 488 36.33 -19.70 -43.20
N TYR A 489 37.28 -19.18 -42.39
CA TYR A 489 36.96 -18.27 -41.32
C TYR A 489 36.78 -16.84 -41.85
N GLN A 490 35.63 -16.25 -41.62
CA GLN A 490 35.36 -14.86 -41.98
C GLN A 490 35.69 -13.97 -40.76
N ARG A 491 36.64 -13.06 -40.90
CA ARG A 491 37.03 -12.13 -39.87
C ARG A 491 35.93 -11.10 -39.60
N LYS A 492 35.54 -10.96 -38.32
CA LYS A 492 34.53 -10.01 -37.87
C LYS A 492 35.10 -8.83 -37.07
N GLN A 493 36.11 -9.07 -36.22
CA GLN A 493 36.68 -8.05 -35.36
C GLN A 493 38.14 -8.36 -35.04
N THR A 494 38.98 -7.30 -35.03
CA THR A 494 40.37 -7.35 -34.58
C THR A 494 40.44 -6.73 -33.19
N LEU A 495 41.08 -7.42 -32.24
CA LEU A 495 41.32 -6.98 -30.87
C LEU A 495 42.82 -6.81 -30.62
N VAL A 496 43.19 -6.16 -29.52
CA VAL A 496 44.58 -5.98 -29.10
C VAL A 496 45.30 -7.33 -28.90
N GLY A 497 44.59 -8.34 -28.40
CA GLY A 497 45.12 -9.67 -28.05
C GLY A 497 44.79 -10.79 -29.03
N GLY A 498 43.94 -10.57 -30.03
CA GLY A 498 43.50 -11.64 -30.95
C GLY A 498 42.52 -11.15 -31.98
N GLU A 499 41.98 -12.07 -32.76
CA GLU A 499 40.96 -11.79 -33.78
C GLU A 499 39.76 -12.70 -33.61
N ARG A 500 38.58 -12.18 -33.99
CA ARG A 500 37.31 -12.88 -33.91
C ARG A 500 36.79 -13.21 -35.29
N TYR A 501 36.40 -14.46 -35.45
CA TYR A 501 35.97 -15.05 -36.70
C TYR A 501 34.60 -15.67 -36.59
N VAL A 502 33.95 -15.88 -37.73
CA VAL A 502 32.67 -16.60 -37.84
C VAL A 502 32.80 -17.61 -38.99
N THR A 503 32.26 -18.79 -38.80
CA THR A 503 32.10 -19.81 -39.86
C THR A 503 30.63 -19.97 -40.23
N GLU A 504 30.37 -20.55 -41.38
CA GLU A 504 28.99 -20.81 -41.85
C GLU A 504 28.26 -21.76 -40.90
N GLU A 505 28.94 -22.81 -40.43
CA GLU A 505 28.45 -23.77 -39.46
C GLU A 505 28.11 -23.11 -38.11
N LEU A 506 28.97 -22.20 -37.62
CA LEU A 506 28.70 -21.44 -36.40
C LEU A 506 27.45 -20.56 -36.54
N LYS A 507 27.23 -19.97 -37.73
CA LYS A 507 26.01 -19.17 -38.00
C LYS A 507 24.74 -20.01 -38.03
N GLU A 508 24.80 -21.21 -38.56
CA GLU A 508 23.64 -22.11 -38.59
C GLU A 508 23.25 -22.52 -37.15
N ILE A 509 24.25 -22.86 -36.32
CA ILE A 509 24.05 -23.18 -34.92
C ILE A 509 23.49 -21.95 -34.15
N GLU A 510 24.06 -20.78 -34.43
CA GLU A 510 23.59 -19.51 -33.83
C GLU A 510 22.11 -19.25 -34.15
N ASN A 511 21.72 -19.33 -35.41
CA ASN A 511 20.34 -19.09 -35.82
C ASN A 511 19.38 -20.09 -35.16
N ARG A 512 19.79 -21.34 -34.99
CA ARG A 512 18.99 -22.35 -34.30
C ARG A 512 18.86 -22.09 -32.82
N ILE A 513 19.92 -21.69 -32.12
CA ILE A 513 19.91 -21.39 -30.71
C ILE A 513 19.08 -20.13 -30.43
N LEU A 514 19.38 -19.00 -31.09
CA LEU A 514 18.72 -17.73 -30.88
C LEU A 514 17.24 -17.80 -31.27
N GLY A 515 16.92 -18.44 -32.40
CA GLY A 515 15.54 -18.63 -32.81
C GLY A 515 14.73 -19.48 -31.83
N SER A 516 15.34 -20.53 -31.25
CA SER A 516 14.69 -21.38 -30.27
C SER A 516 14.49 -20.64 -28.93
N GLU A 517 15.46 -19.82 -28.49
CA GLU A 517 15.36 -19.02 -27.28
C GLU A 517 14.27 -17.96 -27.40
N GLU A 518 14.22 -17.23 -28.50
CA GLU A 518 13.20 -16.23 -28.76
C GLU A 518 11.79 -16.84 -28.82
N ASN A 519 11.64 -17.97 -29.49
CA ASN A 519 10.38 -18.69 -29.60
C ASN A 519 9.94 -19.26 -28.21
N ALA A 520 10.90 -19.73 -27.41
CA ALA A 520 10.61 -20.19 -26.06
C ALA A 520 10.04 -19.05 -25.19
N VAL A 521 10.68 -17.88 -25.19
CA VAL A 521 10.21 -16.71 -24.41
C VAL A 521 8.83 -16.24 -24.92
N LYS A 522 8.61 -16.17 -26.24
CA LYS A 522 7.32 -15.81 -26.82
C LYS A 522 6.22 -16.79 -26.41
N LEU A 523 6.50 -18.09 -26.43
CA LEU A 523 5.53 -19.12 -26.02
C LEU A 523 5.26 -19.07 -24.52
N GLU A 524 6.28 -18.87 -23.69
CA GLU A 524 6.10 -18.69 -22.25
C GLU A 524 5.21 -17.50 -21.91
N LEU A 525 5.41 -16.36 -22.59
CA LEU A 525 4.56 -15.19 -22.43
C LEU A 525 3.12 -15.46 -22.85
N ALA A 526 2.91 -16.16 -23.96
CA ALA A 526 1.57 -16.52 -24.42
C ALA A 526 0.84 -17.44 -23.40
N ILE A 527 1.53 -18.48 -22.90
CA ILE A 527 0.98 -19.37 -21.87
C ILE A 527 0.64 -18.58 -20.58
N PHE A 528 1.51 -17.66 -20.18
CA PHE A 528 1.28 -16.81 -19.02
C PHE A 528 0.05 -15.90 -19.21
N GLU A 529 -0.05 -15.26 -20.38
CA GLU A 529 -1.19 -14.40 -20.73
C GLU A 529 -2.50 -15.17 -20.70
N ASP A 530 -2.54 -16.39 -21.26
CA ASP A 530 -3.72 -17.25 -21.22
C ASP A 530 -4.14 -17.58 -19.79
N LEU A 531 -3.17 -17.87 -18.90
CA LEU A 531 -3.46 -18.10 -17.48
C LEU A 531 -4.01 -16.84 -16.79
N VAL A 532 -3.42 -15.67 -17.06
CA VAL A 532 -3.89 -14.39 -16.53
C VAL A 532 -5.31 -14.08 -17.00
N GLN A 533 -5.63 -14.33 -18.28
CA GLN A 533 -6.99 -14.13 -18.80
C GLN A 533 -8.01 -15.07 -18.14
N GLU A 534 -7.64 -16.31 -17.88
CA GLU A 534 -8.51 -17.23 -17.12
C GLU A 534 -8.74 -16.72 -15.70
N LEU A 535 -7.66 -16.28 -14.98
CA LEU A 535 -7.77 -15.73 -13.64
C LEU A 535 -8.66 -14.48 -13.57
N LYS A 536 -8.66 -13.64 -14.62
CA LYS A 536 -9.55 -12.48 -14.70
C LYS A 536 -11.03 -12.85 -14.61
N THR A 537 -11.42 -14.01 -15.11
CA THR A 537 -12.82 -14.46 -15.03
C THR A 537 -13.26 -14.83 -13.62
N HIS A 538 -12.31 -15.04 -12.69
CA HIS A 538 -12.55 -15.44 -11.29
C HIS A 538 -12.36 -14.29 -10.28
N ILE A 539 -12.12 -13.06 -10.73
CA ILE A 539 -11.85 -11.91 -9.83
C ILE A 539 -12.96 -11.71 -8.80
N ASP A 540 -14.23 -11.80 -9.21
CA ASP A 540 -15.37 -11.64 -8.29
C ASP A 540 -15.39 -12.71 -7.21
N GLU A 541 -15.06 -13.96 -7.54
CA GLU A 541 -14.95 -15.07 -6.59
C GLU A 541 -13.81 -14.84 -5.59
N PHE A 542 -12.68 -14.30 -6.07
CA PHE A 542 -11.53 -13.96 -5.24
C PHE A 542 -11.87 -12.84 -4.25
N LEU A 543 -12.50 -11.75 -4.72
CA LEU A 543 -12.92 -10.63 -3.87
C LEU A 543 -14.00 -11.05 -2.86
N GLN A 544 -14.94 -11.94 -3.25
CA GLN A 544 -15.91 -12.51 -2.34
C GLN A 544 -15.25 -13.34 -1.24
N SER A 545 -14.29 -14.18 -1.60
CA SER A 545 -13.53 -15.01 -0.65
C SER A 545 -12.65 -14.15 0.26
N ALA A 546 -12.00 -13.11 -0.28
CA ALA A 546 -11.24 -12.13 0.48
C ALA A 546 -12.09 -11.48 1.57
N LYS A 547 -13.30 -11.02 1.23
CA LYS A 547 -14.24 -10.40 2.17
C LYS A 547 -14.67 -11.35 3.29
N ALA A 548 -14.84 -12.62 2.99
CA ALA A 548 -15.15 -13.63 3.99
C ALA A 548 -13.98 -13.89 4.93
N VAL A 549 -12.78 -14.10 4.37
CA VAL A 549 -11.55 -14.38 5.11
C VAL A 549 -11.19 -13.21 6.04
N GLN A 550 -11.17 -11.98 5.54
CA GLN A 550 -10.85 -10.81 6.36
C GLN A 550 -11.84 -10.62 7.52
N THR A 551 -13.14 -10.92 7.29
CA THR A 551 -14.17 -10.84 8.34
C THR A 551 -13.92 -11.88 9.43
N ILE A 552 -13.65 -13.12 9.05
CA ILE A 552 -13.32 -14.22 9.98
C ILE A 552 -12.03 -13.88 10.75
N ASP A 553 -11.05 -13.31 10.08
CA ASP A 553 -9.76 -12.93 10.68
C ASP A 553 -9.91 -11.81 11.71
N VAL A 554 -10.78 -10.82 11.49
CA VAL A 554 -11.08 -9.80 12.50
C VAL A 554 -11.83 -10.39 13.70
N LEU A 555 -12.80 -11.26 13.47
CA LEU A 555 -13.56 -11.91 14.56
C LEU A 555 -12.65 -12.79 15.43
N GLN A 556 -11.74 -13.56 14.83
CA GLN A 556 -10.76 -14.33 15.59
C GLN A 556 -9.77 -13.44 16.33
N SER A 557 -9.42 -12.27 15.76
CA SER A 557 -8.58 -11.27 16.42
C SER A 557 -9.23 -10.77 17.72
N PHE A 558 -10.51 -10.40 17.66
CA PHE A 558 -11.27 -9.99 18.84
C PHE A 558 -11.39 -11.10 19.89
N ALA A 559 -11.65 -12.34 19.48
CA ALA A 559 -11.67 -13.50 20.36
C ALA A 559 -10.31 -13.75 21.03
N THR A 560 -9.22 -13.65 20.27
CA THR A 560 -7.85 -13.79 20.79
C THR A 560 -7.54 -12.73 21.85
N VAL A 561 -7.90 -11.46 21.59
CA VAL A 561 -7.70 -10.35 22.54
C VAL A 561 -8.55 -10.54 23.79
N ALA A 562 -9.81 -10.96 23.63
CA ALA A 562 -10.74 -11.22 24.74
C ALA A 562 -10.20 -12.29 25.69
N LEU A 563 -9.73 -13.40 25.16
CA LEU A 563 -9.14 -14.50 25.94
C LEU A 563 -7.83 -14.08 26.64
N SER A 564 -6.98 -13.32 25.94
CA SER A 564 -5.67 -12.92 26.48
C SER A 564 -5.76 -11.89 27.60
N ASN A 565 -6.85 -11.09 27.64
CA ASN A 565 -7.00 -9.96 28.57
C ASN A 565 -8.23 -10.10 29.49
N ASN A 566 -8.89 -11.26 29.51
CA ASN A 566 -10.10 -11.52 30.31
C ASN A 566 -11.18 -10.46 30.06
N TYR A 567 -11.52 -10.20 28.80
CA TYR A 567 -12.59 -9.29 28.43
C TYR A 567 -13.92 -10.02 28.39
N VAL A 568 -15.00 -9.32 28.67
CA VAL A 568 -16.36 -9.88 28.73
C VAL A 568 -17.20 -9.41 27.55
N LYS A 569 -18.20 -10.20 27.19
CA LYS A 569 -19.20 -9.86 26.19
C LYS A 569 -20.11 -8.74 26.68
N PRO A 570 -20.16 -7.56 26.04
CA PRO A 570 -21.09 -6.52 26.40
C PRO A 570 -22.50 -6.83 25.88
N VAL A 571 -23.52 -6.30 26.54
CA VAL A 571 -24.91 -6.29 26.06
C VAL A 571 -25.15 -4.96 25.38
N VAL A 572 -25.45 -4.97 24.06
CA VAL A 572 -25.75 -3.77 23.27
C VAL A 572 -27.13 -3.92 22.65
N SER A 573 -28.01 -2.95 22.91
CA SER A 573 -29.40 -3.00 22.43
C SER A 573 -29.98 -1.59 22.26
N ASP A 574 -30.87 -1.42 21.29
CA ASP A 574 -31.68 -0.23 21.09
C ASP A 574 -32.72 0.01 22.21
N LYS A 575 -33.05 -1.04 22.97
CA LYS A 575 -33.97 -0.99 24.13
C LYS A 575 -33.28 -0.50 25.40
N ILE A 576 -31.94 -0.61 25.47
CA ILE A 576 -31.15 -0.12 26.60
C ILE A 576 -30.99 1.40 26.43
N LYS A 577 -31.32 2.16 27.50
CA LYS A 577 -31.23 3.61 27.55
C LYS A 577 -30.25 4.10 28.64
N HIS A 578 -29.24 3.29 28.89
CA HIS A 578 -28.20 3.59 29.89
C HIS A 578 -26.86 2.99 29.44
N ILE A 579 -25.80 3.48 30.06
CA ILE A 579 -24.46 2.91 30.03
C ILE A 579 -24.12 2.48 31.43
N SER A 580 -24.08 1.18 31.68
CA SER A 580 -23.72 0.59 32.97
C SER A 580 -22.50 -0.30 32.78
N ILE A 581 -21.38 0.08 33.38
CA ILE A 581 -20.11 -0.65 33.30
C ILE A 581 -19.67 -0.94 34.73
N LYS A 582 -19.49 -2.22 35.07
CA LYS A 582 -18.98 -2.65 36.38
C LYS A 582 -17.50 -3.04 36.26
N ASN A 583 -16.72 -2.52 37.20
CA ASN A 583 -15.27 -2.78 37.24
C ASN A 583 -14.57 -2.56 35.88
N GLY A 584 -14.94 -1.48 35.20
CA GLY A 584 -14.33 -1.12 33.93
C GLY A 584 -12.84 -0.82 34.08
N ARG A 585 -12.03 -1.24 33.12
CA ARG A 585 -10.60 -1.04 33.06
C ARG A 585 -10.22 -0.30 31.76
N HIS A 586 -9.14 0.47 31.78
CA HIS A 586 -8.68 1.16 30.58
C HIS A 586 -7.90 0.20 29.69
N PRO A 587 -8.39 -0.16 28.50
CA PRO A 587 -7.82 -1.26 27.69
C PRO A 587 -6.34 -1.06 27.39
N ILE A 588 -5.94 0.14 26.98
CA ILE A 588 -4.57 0.43 26.55
C ILE A 588 -3.63 0.56 27.76
N VAL A 589 -4.06 1.28 28.81
CA VAL A 589 -3.22 1.48 30.01
C VAL A 589 -2.94 0.13 30.67
N GLU A 590 -3.94 -0.73 30.81
CA GLU A 590 -3.79 -2.08 31.34
C GLU A 590 -2.80 -2.92 30.52
N ALA A 591 -2.91 -2.87 29.19
CA ALA A 591 -2.04 -3.64 28.29
C ALA A 591 -0.58 -3.16 28.28
N VAL A 592 -0.34 -1.86 28.45
CA VAL A 592 1.01 -1.28 28.49
C VAL A 592 1.64 -1.40 29.86
N ALA A 593 0.88 -1.21 30.94
CA ALA A 593 1.37 -1.19 32.34
C ALA A 593 1.36 -2.61 32.97
N LYS A 594 2.00 -3.59 32.34
CA LYS A 594 2.02 -4.99 32.78
C LYS A 594 2.45 -5.24 34.23
N SER A 595 3.15 -4.28 34.86
CA SER A 595 3.69 -4.42 36.23
C SER A 595 2.82 -3.81 37.31
N THR A 596 1.81 -3.01 36.96
CA THR A 596 0.91 -2.34 37.93
C THR A 596 -0.54 -2.68 37.61
N ALA A 597 -1.25 -3.25 38.57
CA ALA A 597 -2.68 -3.53 38.42
C ALA A 597 -3.46 -2.22 38.22
N PHE A 598 -4.28 -2.18 37.19
CA PHE A 598 -5.21 -1.08 36.96
C PHE A 598 -6.34 -1.14 37.99
N VAL A 599 -6.67 -0.02 38.65
CA VAL A 599 -7.79 0.05 39.56
C VAL A 599 -9.08 0.19 38.76
N PRO A 600 -9.99 -0.80 38.81
CA PRO A 600 -11.26 -0.75 38.10
C PRO A 600 -12.18 0.37 38.56
N ASN A 601 -13.05 0.84 37.68
CA ASN A 601 -14.02 1.89 37.99
C ASN A 601 -15.40 1.55 37.46
N ASP A 602 -16.45 1.83 38.23
CA ASP A 602 -17.82 1.71 37.77
C ASP A 602 -18.28 2.97 37.03
N THR A 603 -19.21 2.77 36.11
CA THR A 603 -19.86 3.87 35.38
C THR A 603 -21.34 3.57 35.27
N ASN A 604 -22.18 4.54 35.66
CA ASN A 604 -23.62 4.48 35.44
C ASN A 604 -24.13 5.82 34.93
N LEU A 605 -24.58 5.82 33.68
CA LEU A 605 -25.18 6.97 32.98
C LEU A 605 -26.51 6.55 32.42
N ASP A 606 -27.57 7.34 32.65
CA ASP A 606 -28.91 7.06 32.13
C ASP A 606 -29.61 8.36 31.64
N GLU A 607 -30.79 8.20 31.04
CA GLU A 607 -31.58 9.34 30.53
C GLU A 607 -32.40 10.06 31.61
N LYS A 608 -32.39 9.59 32.87
CA LYS A 608 -33.28 10.09 33.96
C LYS A 608 -32.48 10.79 35.06
N GLU A 609 -31.85 10.02 35.93
CA GLU A 609 -31.22 10.52 37.15
C GLU A 609 -29.74 10.83 36.95
N ASN A 610 -29.03 10.04 36.15
CA ASN A 610 -27.59 10.16 35.97
C ASN A 610 -27.22 10.62 34.56
N ARG A 611 -27.87 11.67 34.06
CA ARG A 611 -27.62 12.22 32.73
C ARG A 611 -26.24 12.85 32.55
N CYS A 612 -25.67 13.32 33.66
CA CYS A 612 -24.40 14.03 33.68
C CYS A 612 -23.59 13.66 34.92
N MET A 613 -22.33 13.31 34.71
CA MET A 613 -21.40 13.02 35.77
C MET A 613 -20.34 14.13 35.86
N ILE A 614 -20.22 14.75 37.03
CA ILE A 614 -19.19 15.74 37.33
C ILE A 614 -17.99 15.04 37.97
N ILE A 615 -16.86 15.01 37.29
CA ILE A 615 -15.64 14.35 37.73
C ILE A 615 -14.65 15.39 38.23
N THR A 616 -14.36 15.39 39.55
CA THR A 616 -13.42 16.31 40.19
C THR A 616 -12.21 15.56 40.75
N GLY A 617 -11.13 16.27 41.01
CA GLY A 617 -9.91 15.72 41.60
C GLY A 617 -8.65 16.45 41.11
N PRO A 618 -7.50 16.22 41.74
CA PRO A 618 -6.24 16.87 41.36
C PRO A 618 -5.79 16.46 39.94
N ASN A 619 -4.88 17.23 39.36
CA ASN A 619 -4.23 16.85 38.13
C ASN A 619 -3.44 15.55 38.37
N MET A 620 -3.41 14.66 37.38
CA MET A 620 -2.82 13.32 37.45
C MET A 620 -3.57 12.27 38.28
N ALA A 621 -4.77 12.60 38.84
CA ALA A 621 -5.59 11.62 39.56
C ALA A 621 -6.38 10.64 38.67
N GLY A 622 -6.08 10.56 37.36
CA GLY A 622 -6.73 9.61 36.46
C GLY A 622 -8.05 10.05 35.84
N LYS A 623 -8.51 11.31 36.04
CA LYS A 623 -9.78 11.83 35.47
C LYS A 623 -9.89 11.61 33.95
N SER A 624 -8.88 12.00 33.23
CA SER A 624 -8.84 11.84 31.76
C SER A 624 -8.77 10.36 31.33
N THR A 625 -8.09 9.54 32.12
CA THR A 625 -8.01 8.08 31.92
C THR A 625 -9.38 7.44 32.07
N TYR A 626 -10.13 7.84 33.12
CA TYR A 626 -11.49 7.35 33.35
C TYR A 626 -12.44 7.74 32.19
N MET A 627 -12.42 9.02 31.77
CA MET A 627 -13.27 9.43 30.63
C MET A 627 -12.93 8.70 29.34
N ARG A 628 -11.62 8.50 29.05
CA ARG A 628 -11.19 7.70 27.89
C ARG A 628 -11.62 6.24 28.01
N GLN A 629 -11.53 5.65 29.21
CA GLN A 629 -11.97 4.28 29.49
C GLN A 629 -13.43 4.08 29.07
N VAL A 630 -14.34 4.95 29.52
CA VAL A 630 -15.78 4.86 29.20
C VAL A 630 -16.00 4.98 27.69
N ALA A 631 -15.37 5.95 27.04
CA ALA A 631 -15.49 6.14 25.60
C ALA A 631 -14.95 4.95 24.80
N LEU A 632 -13.79 4.40 25.18
CA LEU A 632 -13.18 3.24 24.53
C LEU A 632 -14.00 1.96 24.72
N ILE A 633 -14.53 1.71 25.92
CA ILE A 633 -15.42 0.56 26.20
C ILE A 633 -16.67 0.66 25.32
N THR A 634 -17.31 1.83 25.24
CA THR A 634 -18.49 2.05 24.38
C THR A 634 -18.16 1.79 22.91
N LEU A 635 -17.02 2.30 22.44
CA LEU A 635 -16.57 2.09 21.06
C LEU A 635 -16.27 0.61 20.79
N MET A 636 -15.54 -0.07 21.70
CA MET A 636 -15.24 -1.50 21.59
C MET A 636 -16.52 -2.34 21.49
N ALA A 637 -17.53 -2.04 22.31
CA ALA A 637 -18.82 -2.72 22.24
C ALA A 637 -19.49 -2.54 20.86
N GLN A 638 -19.47 -1.33 20.29
CA GLN A 638 -20.14 -1.04 19.02
C GLN A 638 -19.36 -1.52 17.77
N ILE A 639 -18.08 -1.79 17.88
CA ILE A 639 -17.37 -2.51 16.81
C ILE A 639 -17.60 -4.03 16.87
N GLY A 640 -18.21 -4.54 17.93
CA GLY A 640 -18.46 -5.96 18.16
C GLY A 640 -17.31 -6.70 18.86
N SER A 641 -16.47 -5.98 19.61
CA SER A 641 -15.42 -6.55 20.46
C SER A 641 -15.91 -6.75 21.88
N PHE A 642 -15.34 -7.71 22.61
CA PHE A 642 -15.47 -7.82 24.04
C PHE A 642 -14.75 -6.66 24.74
N VAL A 643 -15.13 -6.35 25.98
CA VAL A 643 -14.73 -5.16 26.71
C VAL A 643 -14.04 -5.46 28.02
N PRO A 644 -13.10 -4.63 28.49
CA PRO A 644 -12.39 -4.78 29.76
C PRO A 644 -13.28 -4.35 30.94
N ALA A 645 -14.16 -5.21 31.36
CA ALA A 645 -15.09 -5.01 32.49
C ALA A 645 -15.50 -6.35 33.09
N ASP A 646 -16.21 -6.35 34.25
CA ASP A 646 -16.87 -7.55 34.76
C ASP A 646 -18.24 -7.73 34.09
N SER A 647 -18.93 -6.61 33.80
CA SER A 647 -20.13 -6.58 33.00
C SER A 647 -20.31 -5.20 32.35
N ALA A 648 -20.93 -5.16 31.17
CA ALA A 648 -21.25 -3.93 30.47
C ALA A 648 -22.59 -4.01 29.76
N GLU A 649 -23.49 -3.06 30.06
CA GLU A 649 -24.74 -2.83 29.32
C GLU A 649 -24.64 -1.45 28.66
N ILE A 650 -24.75 -1.38 27.37
CA ILE A 650 -24.44 -0.16 26.62
C ILE A 650 -25.57 0.14 25.64
N SER A 651 -26.15 1.34 25.77
CA SER A 651 -27.09 1.86 24.79
C SER A 651 -26.42 2.11 23.47
N LEU A 652 -27.16 1.96 22.37
CA LEU A 652 -26.67 2.41 21.07
C LEU A 652 -26.34 3.91 21.11
N THR A 653 -25.12 4.22 20.76
CA THR A 653 -24.58 5.58 20.77
C THR A 653 -24.32 5.97 19.32
N ASP A 654 -24.92 7.06 18.88
CA ASP A 654 -24.78 7.61 17.52
C ASP A 654 -23.55 8.51 17.37
N ARG A 655 -23.03 9.03 18.50
CA ARG A 655 -21.86 9.90 18.53
C ARG A 655 -21.05 9.78 19.81
N VAL A 656 -19.73 9.72 19.67
CA VAL A 656 -18.78 9.90 20.75
C VAL A 656 -17.99 11.18 20.55
N ARG A 657 -17.94 12.01 21.58
CA ARG A 657 -17.17 13.26 21.57
C ARG A 657 -16.28 13.34 22.81
N TYR A 658 -14.97 13.41 22.61
CA TYR A 658 -13.98 13.55 23.67
C TYR A 658 -13.14 14.81 23.43
N ALA A 659 -13.34 15.82 24.31
CA ALA A 659 -12.53 17.04 24.31
C ALA A 659 -11.54 17.02 25.47
N PHE A 660 -10.28 17.33 25.22
CA PHE A 660 -9.32 17.55 26.30
C PHE A 660 -9.85 18.67 27.22
N PRO A 661 -9.84 18.50 28.55
CA PRO A 661 -10.15 19.59 29.47
C PRO A 661 -9.17 20.73 29.18
N ARG A 662 -9.65 21.82 28.62
CA ARG A 662 -8.87 23.05 28.55
C ARG A 662 -8.64 23.43 30.02
N THR A 663 -7.40 23.47 30.49
CA THR A 663 -7.04 24.16 31.71
C THR A 663 -7.53 25.59 31.55
N PHE A 664 -8.58 25.94 32.27
CA PHE A 664 -8.95 27.33 32.45
C PHE A 664 -7.80 27.98 33.19
N GLY A 665 -6.85 28.51 32.43
CA GLY A 665 -5.90 29.46 32.94
C GLY A 665 -6.74 30.59 33.52
N THR A 666 -6.73 30.75 34.84
CA THR A 666 -7.30 31.91 35.52
C THR A 666 -6.69 33.16 34.86
N ARG A 667 -7.44 33.77 33.95
CA ARG A 667 -7.16 35.15 33.58
C ARG A 667 -7.44 36.00 34.80
N ARG A 668 -6.48 36.08 35.69
CA ARG A 668 -6.37 37.19 36.61
C ARG A 668 -5.92 38.41 35.81
N GLY A 669 -6.82 39.35 35.69
CA GLY A 669 -6.47 40.77 35.52
C GLY A 669 -6.19 41.20 34.08
N ALA A 670 -7.20 41.72 33.42
CA ALA A 670 -7.06 42.86 32.55
C ALA A 670 -8.38 43.64 32.49
N ARG A 671 -8.70 44.32 33.57
CA ARG A 671 -9.43 45.59 33.45
C ARG A 671 -8.38 46.69 33.43
N ARG A 672 -8.09 47.22 32.28
CA ARG A 672 -7.79 48.64 32.03
C ARG A 672 -8.04 48.90 30.56
N ARG A 673 -9.18 49.55 30.30
CA ARG A 673 -9.38 50.34 29.11
C ARG A 673 -8.49 51.56 29.26
N GLU A 674 -7.53 51.75 28.40
CA GLU A 674 -6.98 53.07 28.14
C GLU A 674 -7.13 53.36 26.65
N LYS A 675 -7.63 54.55 26.43
CA LYS A 675 -7.98 55.20 25.16
C LYS A 675 -6.74 55.39 24.30
N LEU A 676 -6.88 55.14 23.03
CA LEU A 676 -6.00 55.66 21.98
C LEU A 676 -5.99 57.18 21.97
N PRO A 677 -4.85 57.77 21.61
CA PRO A 677 -4.89 58.93 20.72
C PRO A 677 -4.15 58.64 19.41
N ASP A 678 -4.78 59.12 18.34
CA ASP A 678 -4.19 59.28 17.02
C ASP A 678 -2.92 60.15 17.07
N SER A 679 -1.90 59.81 16.29
CA SER A 679 -1.30 60.69 15.27
C SER A 679 0.00 60.16 14.69
N HIS A 680 0.01 60.04 13.42
CA HIS A 680 0.99 60.39 12.39
C HIS A 680 2.50 60.33 12.63
N LYS A 681 3.16 59.71 11.64
CA LYS A 681 4.40 60.05 10.92
C LYS A 681 5.63 59.17 11.14
N ARG A 682 5.97 58.54 10.04
CA ARG A 682 7.28 58.37 9.38
C ARG A 682 8.55 58.43 10.25
N ASN A 683 9.37 57.42 10.24
CA ASN A 683 10.59 57.42 9.43
C ASN A 683 11.42 56.12 9.54
N ARG A 684 12.13 55.87 8.47
CA ARG A 684 13.13 54.84 8.23
C ARG A 684 14.31 54.94 9.17
N ARG A 685 14.96 53.84 9.50
CA ARG A 685 16.36 53.48 9.30
C ARG A 685 16.96 52.61 10.40
N ASP A 686 17.49 51.53 9.96
CA ASP A 686 18.82 50.97 10.25
C ASP A 686 19.17 50.38 11.62
N ASN A 687 19.51 49.10 11.55
CA ASN A 687 20.76 48.47 11.96
C ASN A 687 21.03 48.01 13.40
N ARG A 688 21.43 46.74 13.44
CA ARG A 688 22.51 46.15 14.26
C ARG A 688 22.19 45.62 15.66
N PHE A 689 22.38 44.30 15.71
CA PHE A 689 22.76 43.56 16.92
C PHE A 689 23.85 44.25 17.73
N PRO A 690 23.93 44.03 19.08
CA PRO A 690 24.82 42.96 19.51
C PRO A 690 24.33 42.12 20.71
N ALA A 691 24.91 40.93 20.76
CA ALA A 691 24.89 40.04 21.91
C ALA A 691 25.55 40.65 23.14
N GLN A 692 25.00 40.41 24.33
CA GLN A 692 25.84 40.38 25.56
C GLN A 692 25.27 39.47 26.64
N ASN A 693 26.14 38.59 27.07
CA ASN A 693 26.11 37.76 28.26
C ASN A 693 25.72 38.52 29.55
N ARG A 694 24.98 37.87 30.44
CA ARG A 694 25.27 37.92 31.88
C ARG A 694 24.80 36.68 32.65
N LYS A 695 25.77 36.19 33.38
CA LYS A 695 25.83 35.14 34.37
C LYS A 695 24.83 35.24 35.50
N GLY A 696 24.36 34.04 35.93
CA GLY A 696 24.52 33.67 37.34
C GLY A 696 23.27 33.76 38.25
N LYS A 697 22.72 32.60 38.65
CA LYS A 697 22.62 32.26 40.09
C LYS A 697 22.17 30.79 40.24
N ARG A 698 22.89 30.13 41.11
CA ARG A 698 22.71 28.79 41.65
C ARG A 698 21.34 28.65 42.37
N VAL A 699 20.72 27.51 42.23
CA VAL A 699 19.87 26.92 43.29
C VAL A 699 20.17 25.41 43.40
N GLU A 700 20.29 25.02 44.64
CA GLU A 700 20.88 23.87 45.26
C GLU A 700 20.34 22.50 44.85
N LYS A 701 21.27 21.56 44.92
CA LYS A 701 21.05 20.10 44.90
C LYS A 701 20.43 19.64 46.22
N PHE A 702 19.37 18.86 46.14
CA PHE A 702 19.05 17.87 47.17
C PHE A 702 19.61 16.50 46.75
N ARG A 703 20.59 16.05 47.55
CA ARG A 703 21.14 14.70 47.55
C ARG A 703 20.22 13.77 48.31
N HIS A 704 19.92 12.61 47.77
CA HIS A 704 19.71 11.41 48.59
C HIS A 704 20.81 10.39 48.32
N ARG A 705 21.50 10.06 49.40
CA ARG A 705 22.41 8.92 49.61
C ARG A 705 21.60 7.64 49.32
N GLY A 706 22.14 6.56 48.75
CA GLY A 706 23.46 6.04 48.77
C GLY A 706 23.34 4.54 49.09
N CYS A 707 24.08 3.77 48.45
CA CYS A 707 24.65 2.44 48.64
C CYS A 707 24.72 1.77 47.27
N GLY A 708 25.80 1.54 46.69
CA GLY A 708 27.03 0.93 47.13
C GLY A 708 27.22 -0.32 46.30
N THR A 709 28.15 -0.24 45.51
CA THR A 709 29.37 -0.97 45.16
C THR A 709 29.35 -1.88 43.93
N CYS A 710 30.43 -1.65 43.18
CA CYS A 710 31.24 -2.56 42.33
C CYS A 710 30.65 -2.87 40.96
N GLY A 711 31.31 -2.65 39.85
CA GLY A 711 32.70 -2.48 39.50
C GLY A 711 32.78 -2.63 37.98
N ASN A 712 33.41 -1.70 37.36
CA ASN A 712 33.90 -1.85 35.97
C ASN A 712 35.21 -2.65 36.02
N PRO A 713 35.59 -3.48 35.08
CA PRO A 713 36.46 -2.99 34.04
C PRO A 713 36.44 -3.64 32.64
N GLN A 714 36.72 -2.82 31.70
CA GLN A 714 37.60 -2.94 30.53
C GLN A 714 38.05 -4.34 29.99
N LYS A 715 37.93 -4.40 28.63
CA LYS A 715 38.86 -4.96 27.63
C LYS A 715 39.10 -6.46 27.61
N ARG A 716 38.81 -7.10 26.51
CA ARG A 716 39.78 -7.56 25.50
C ARG A 716 39.16 -8.40 24.38
N ARG A 717 39.71 -8.19 23.25
CA ARG A 717 39.63 -8.84 21.94
C ARG A 717 40.00 -10.33 21.96
N ASN A 718 39.47 -10.99 20.90
CA ASN A 718 40.02 -12.13 20.13
C ASN A 718 39.92 -13.52 20.72
N ALA A 719 39.25 -14.44 20.05
CA ALA A 719 39.83 -15.42 19.16
C ALA A 719 38.85 -16.54 18.81
N ARG A 720 38.93 -16.93 17.57
CA ARG A 720 38.40 -18.09 16.87
C ARG A 720 38.60 -19.42 17.64
N GLN A 721 37.69 -20.33 17.44
CA GLN A 721 37.85 -21.65 16.82
C GLN A 721 36.99 -22.73 17.49
N ASN A 722 36.21 -23.37 16.61
CA ASN A 722 35.94 -24.82 16.52
C ASN A 722 35.68 -25.66 17.79
N HIS A 723 34.55 -26.35 17.85
CA HIS A 723 34.48 -27.79 17.55
C HIS A 723 33.03 -28.32 17.64
N ASN A 724 32.76 -29.09 16.63
CA ASN A 724 31.86 -30.21 16.43
C ASN A 724 31.32 -30.96 17.68
N ALA A 725 30.08 -31.40 17.43
CA ALA A 725 29.60 -32.80 17.47
C ALA A 725 28.75 -33.22 18.69
N SER A 726 27.63 -33.76 18.24
CA SER A 726 26.86 -34.91 18.78
C SER A 726 26.15 -34.74 20.15
N THR A 727 24.94 -34.70 20.14
CA THR A 727 23.89 -35.75 20.10
C THR A 727 22.53 -35.13 19.81
#